data_43049a923c4873e749eb043da1d7e140
#
_entry.id   43049a923c4873e749eb043da1d7e140
#
_cell.length_a   1.000
_cell.length_b   1.000
_cell.length_c   1.000
_cell.angle_alpha   90.00
_cell.angle_beta   90.00
_cell.angle_gamma   90.00
#
_symmetry.space_group_name_H-M   'P 1'
#
loop_
_entity.id
_entity.type
_entity.pdbx_description
1 polymer ?
#
loop_
_entity_poly.entity_id
_entity_poly.type
_entity_poly.pdbx_seq_one_letter_code
_entity_poly.pdbx_strand_id
1 'polypeptide(L)'
;MKQIKTALALLLVLLLLSGCGTPSKTKAHTDTTPAQTQTTEAPEPAPQTTAQASQESDTSAPSGSDPTEAPEPAEIQWEALPALRRAKDGPELLSALTDCVYDRMSAYQTEACGGEDIWDEPIGDGGVEQVSPVHAQSGVAVGGTAVTDGETICQIDDYGLWILRAGGAQSEILSYTPLDGTDNGSQNWLQEVYIHENRALVIYVRTGTDSAGEGRDSTQTHVCVFDISDGAQPVQRSDLGLDGTYQRSCLIGGQLYLMTSRYFWAIEEGEDPEGLLPQIHMNGETSRPEPDQIWLSPSPMNAAITTVAAVSAEDGSLTDLLCSTDAGFSLCASEDCLYLARPVWSCGATEPQAEGVYQVSDQADRMQTELRQILLGPDGTMEQGVSCLIDGAVLATDAMDLHDGVLRIACSQTSFRCRVYTDESKGFRNCEPGGRSLSARVVTLDRDLRVLGSLEGIAEGSNLTWCRFSGGYGWYFTAEDQNTVHWLDLSDPNRPKAGAASELPAATRRMQPLADGRLLCFVNPGAGEGVQISLLDLRDPAQVRVAAQAEAVEQLDSSVTWEPSALCLDEAAGRFCFPVENEGKPSILFYTLGEDRIDPAGSVEVDFLPYDARFLSAGGLVYFCSPGVSYVIDPETATILTTLTEAVG
;
A
#
# COMPACT_ATOMS: atom_id res chain seq x y z
N MET A 1 30.35 -28.95 0.22
CA MET A 1 29.35 -28.11 -0.39
C MET A 1 28.21 -27.67 0.57
N LYS A 2 27.70 -28.55 1.47
CA LYS A 2 26.64 -28.14 2.46
C LYS A 2 27.09 -27.00 3.40
N GLN A 3 28.31 -26.96 3.86
CA GLN A 3 28.82 -25.92 4.79
C GLN A 3 29.01 -24.53 4.16
N ILE A 4 29.17 -24.46 2.83
CA ILE A 4 29.33 -23.18 2.13
C ILE A 4 27.97 -22.51 1.89
N LYS A 5 26.90 -23.28 1.70
CA LYS A 5 25.54 -22.76 1.52
C LYS A 5 24.99 -22.15 2.81
N THR A 6 25.27 -22.75 3.96
CA THR A 6 24.85 -22.21 5.28
C THR A 6 25.60 -20.91 5.63
N ALA A 7 26.87 -20.79 5.24
CA ALA A 7 27.63 -19.56 5.47
C ALA A 7 27.16 -18.38 4.58
N LEU A 8 26.71 -18.65 3.37
CA LEU A 8 26.19 -17.62 2.47
C LEU A 8 24.81 -17.10 2.92
N ALA A 9 23.94 -17.99 3.40
CA ALA A 9 22.64 -17.62 3.95
C ALA A 9 22.76 -16.76 5.23
N LEU A 10 23.71 -17.09 6.12
CA LEU A 10 23.99 -16.28 7.31
C LEU A 10 24.61 -14.90 6.98
N LEU A 11 25.37 -14.81 5.89
CA LEU A 11 25.95 -13.53 5.47
C LEU A 11 24.88 -12.58 4.89
N LEU A 12 23.88 -13.11 4.20
CA LEU A 12 22.76 -12.32 3.65
C LEU A 12 21.84 -11.79 4.77
N VAL A 13 21.57 -12.57 5.79
CA VAL A 13 20.77 -12.16 6.96
C VAL A 13 21.50 -11.08 7.78
N LEU A 14 22.84 -11.14 7.87
CA LEU A 14 23.64 -10.11 8.54
C LEU A 14 23.74 -8.80 7.77
N LEU A 15 23.58 -8.81 6.45
CA LEU A 15 23.55 -7.59 5.63
C LEU A 15 22.20 -6.87 5.67
N LEU A 16 21.10 -7.57 5.95
CA LEU A 16 19.77 -6.99 6.09
C LEU A 16 19.50 -6.40 7.49
N LEU A 17 20.31 -6.76 8.51
CA LEU A 17 20.17 -6.25 9.88
C LEU A 17 21.14 -5.08 10.21
N SER A 18 21.98 -4.63 9.29
CA SER A 18 22.98 -3.58 9.53
C SER A 18 22.62 -2.20 8.96
N GLY A 19 21.37 -1.96 8.63
CA GLY A 19 20.87 -0.71 8.05
C GLY A 19 20.56 0.44 9.04
N CYS A 20 20.94 0.35 10.32
CA CYS A 20 20.84 1.48 11.24
C CYS A 20 22.23 2.06 11.54
N GLY A 21 22.67 3.01 10.73
CA GLY A 21 23.93 3.74 10.89
C GLY A 21 23.75 5.04 11.67
N THR A 22 24.35 5.13 12.84
CA THR A 22 24.51 6.34 13.63
C THR A 22 25.43 7.35 12.93
N PRO A 23 25.19 8.67 13.01
CA PRO A 23 26.06 9.65 12.36
C PRO A 23 27.38 9.85 13.12
N SER A 24 28.47 9.68 12.42
CA SER A 24 29.83 9.95 12.89
C SER A 24 30.12 11.45 12.80
N LYS A 25 30.51 12.03 13.93
CA LYS A 25 31.03 13.41 14.05
C LYS A 25 32.40 13.52 13.37
N THR A 26 32.51 14.35 12.33
CA THR A 26 33.80 14.77 11.80
C THR A 26 34.05 16.24 12.14
N LYS A 27 35.22 16.50 12.70
CA LYS A 27 35.70 17.79 13.16
C LYS A 27 35.97 18.76 11.99
N ALA A 28 35.57 20.00 12.21
CA ALA A 28 35.91 21.14 11.37
C ALA A 28 37.42 21.46 11.41
N HIS A 29 37.98 21.72 10.25
CA HIS A 29 39.24 22.47 10.11
C HIS A 29 38.92 23.75 9.36
N THR A 30 39.14 24.86 10.04
CA THR A 30 39.07 26.21 9.50
C THR A 30 40.38 26.54 8.76
N ASP A 31 40.28 27.04 7.55
CA ASP A 31 41.30 27.88 6.97
C ASP A 31 40.67 28.96 6.08
N THR A 32 41.00 30.19 6.42
CA THR A 32 40.55 31.44 5.84
C THR A 32 41.58 31.92 4.81
N THR A 33 41.14 32.30 3.61
CA THR A 33 41.78 33.37 2.80
C THR A 33 40.81 33.86 1.70
N PRO A 34 40.79 35.17 1.35
CA PRO A 34 39.64 35.83 0.75
C PRO A 34 39.65 35.84 -0.78
N ALA A 35 38.45 35.82 -1.36
CA ALA A 35 38.21 35.86 -2.80
C ALA A 35 38.19 37.27 -3.37
N GLN A 36 38.83 37.43 -4.52
CA GLN A 36 38.74 38.60 -5.38
C GLN A 36 37.53 38.48 -6.30
N THR A 37 36.80 39.58 -6.39
CA THR A 37 35.71 39.86 -7.32
C THR A 37 36.22 40.02 -8.76
N GLN A 38 35.67 39.29 -9.71
CA GLN A 38 35.71 39.66 -11.13
C GLN A 38 34.31 39.55 -11.74
N THR A 39 33.81 40.70 -12.13
CA THR A 39 32.69 40.93 -13.03
C THR A 39 33.04 40.56 -14.46
N THR A 40 32.19 39.77 -15.12
CA THR A 40 32.23 39.65 -16.60
C THR A 40 30.81 39.71 -17.16
N GLU A 41 30.70 40.62 -18.13
CA GLU A 41 29.52 40.96 -18.91
C GLU A 41 28.95 39.81 -19.74
N ALA A 42 27.65 39.90 -20.00
CA ALA A 42 26.91 39.05 -20.92
C ALA A 42 27.15 39.43 -22.38
N PRO A 43 27.16 38.49 -23.33
CA PRO A 43 27.18 38.82 -24.76
C PRO A 43 25.78 38.87 -25.37
N GLU A 44 25.58 39.84 -26.24
CA GLU A 44 24.42 40.12 -27.09
C GLU A 44 24.09 38.99 -28.08
N PRO A 45 22.84 38.93 -28.59
CA PRO A 45 22.40 37.92 -29.56
C PRO A 45 22.78 38.33 -31.01
N ALA A 46 23.22 37.37 -31.82
CA ALA A 46 23.50 37.49 -33.22
C ALA A 46 22.28 37.30 -34.13
N PRO A 47 22.27 37.87 -35.34
CA PRO A 47 21.07 38.12 -36.11
C PRO A 47 20.60 36.93 -36.98
N GLN A 48 19.28 36.90 -37.20
CA GLN A 48 18.57 35.99 -38.11
C GLN A 48 18.99 36.23 -39.57
N THR A 49 19.29 35.16 -40.29
CA THR A 49 19.49 35.18 -41.75
C THR A 49 18.38 34.38 -42.43
N THR A 50 17.55 35.10 -43.16
CA THR A 50 16.61 34.57 -44.15
C THR A 50 17.35 33.98 -45.34
N ALA A 51 17.05 32.77 -45.76
CA ALA A 51 17.51 32.21 -47.04
C ALA A 51 16.34 31.85 -47.94
N GLN A 52 16.40 32.45 -49.11
CA GLN A 52 15.51 32.26 -50.25
C GLN A 52 15.69 30.90 -50.92
N ALA A 53 14.58 30.43 -51.51
CA ALA A 53 14.52 29.32 -52.44
C ALA A 53 15.29 29.59 -53.74
N SER A 54 15.92 28.55 -54.27
CA SER A 54 16.27 28.47 -55.68
C SER A 54 16.13 27.05 -56.21
N GLN A 55 15.58 27.01 -57.42
CA GLN A 55 15.10 25.86 -58.18
C GLN A 55 16.20 25.02 -58.83
N GLU A 56 15.83 23.75 -59.06
CA GLU A 56 16.11 22.86 -60.18
C GLU A 56 17.54 22.61 -60.67
N SER A 57 17.89 21.32 -60.62
CA SER A 57 18.41 20.62 -61.81
C SER A 57 18.22 19.12 -61.72
N ASP A 58 17.57 18.61 -62.74
CA ASP A 58 17.38 17.23 -63.13
C ASP A 58 18.69 16.44 -63.22
N THR A 59 18.74 15.26 -62.58
CA THR A 59 19.53 14.13 -63.10
C THR A 59 18.88 12.81 -62.65
N SER A 60 18.37 12.13 -63.62
CA SER A 60 17.81 10.77 -63.55
C SER A 60 18.90 9.74 -63.12
N ALA A 61 18.61 8.96 -62.07
CA ALA A 61 19.28 7.72 -61.73
C ALA A 61 18.24 6.59 -61.54
N PRO A 62 18.64 5.36 -61.75
CA PRO A 62 17.70 4.28 -62.12
C PRO A 62 16.87 3.74 -60.95
N SER A 63 15.66 3.38 -61.31
CA SER A 63 14.75 2.58 -60.48
C SER A 63 15.40 1.26 -60.05
N GLY A 64 15.51 1.02 -58.78
CA GLY A 64 15.95 -0.24 -58.21
C GLY A 64 15.47 -0.42 -56.80
N SER A 65 14.69 -1.42 -56.60
CA SER A 65 14.20 -2.08 -55.38
C SER A 65 13.22 -1.27 -54.53
N ASP A 66 11.98 -1.76 -54.52
CA ASP A 66 11.02 -1.54 -53.44
C ASP A 66 11.71 -1.70 -52.08
N PRO A 67 11.44 -0.82 -51.10
CA PRO A 67 11.83 -1.11 -49.74
C PRO A 67 11.08 -2.37 -49.33
N THR A 68 11.80 -3.47 -49.15
CA THR A 68 11.28 -4.66 -48.49
C THR A 68 10.67 -4.20 -47.18
N GLU A 69 9.39 -4.27 -47.07
CA GLU A 69 8.62 -4.03 -45.86
C GLU A 69 9.30 -4.84 -44.76
N ALA A 70 9.77 -4.18 -43.71
CA ALA A 70 10.38 -4.88 -42.59
C ALA A 70 9.36 -5.92 -42.10
N PRO A 71 9.76 -7.17 -41.89
CA PRO A 71 8.83 -8.19 -41.43
C PRO A 71 8.12 -7.69 -40.17
N GLU A 72 6.79 -7.80 -40.16
CA GLU A 72 6.02 -7.48 -38.96
C GLU A 72 6.66 -8.20 -37.76
N PRO A 73 6.83 -7.51 -36.62
CA PRO A 73 7.41 -8.14 -35.45
C PRO A 73 6.56 -9.36 -35.06
N ALA A 74 7.23 -10.49 -34.86
CA ALA A 74 6.55 -11.75 -34.51
C ALA A 74 5.70 -11.54 -33.25
N GLU A 75 4.48 -12.06 -33.27
CA GLU A 75 3.50 -11.90 -32.20
C GLU A 75 3.94 -12.71 -30.98
N ILE A 76 3.98 -12.05 -29.80
CA ILE A 76 4.21 -12.70 -28.50
C ILE A 76 3.02 -13.59 -28.16
N GLN A 77 3.27 -14.87 -27.97
CA GLN A 77 2.27 -15.82 -27.47
C GLN A 77 2.37 -15.86 -25.95
N TRP A 78 1.32 -15.38 -25.27
CA TRP A 78 1.26 -15.33 -23.82
C TRP A 78 0.84 -16.68 -23.26
N GLU A 79 1.51 -17.13 -22.20
CA GLU A 79 1.10 -18.31 -21.45
C GLU A 79 -0.26 -18.09 -20.81
N ALA A 80 -1.15 -19.06 -20.94
CA ALA A 80 -2.44 -19.02 -20.28
C ALA A 80 -2.26 -19.41 -18.82
N LEU A 81 -2.56 -18.49 -17.91
CA LEU A 81 -2.56 -18.79 -16.49
C LEU A 81 -3.71 -19.75 -16.14
N PRO A 82 -3.48 -20.73 -15.24
CA PRO A 82 -4.53 -21.62 -14.79
C PRO A 82 -5.62 -20.83 -14.03
N ALA A 83 -6.85 -21.34 -14.05
CA ALA A 83 -7.92 -20.74 -13.27
C ALA A 83 -7.74 -21.01 -11.78
N LEU A 84 -8.23 -20.09 -10.93
CA LEU A 84 -8.35 -20.28 -9.50
C LEU A 84 -9.16 -21.56 -9.22
N ARG A 85 -8.65 -22.46 -8.40
CA ARG A 85 -9.27 -23.75 -8.09
C ARG A 85 -8.84 -24.25 -6.72
N ARG A 86 -9.59 -25.15 -6.12
CA ARG A 86 -9.18 -25.82 -4.88
C ARG A 86 -8.07 -26.85 -5.13
N ALA A 87 -7.20 -27.04 -4.17
CA ALA A 87 -6.28 -28.17 -4.12
C ALA A 87 -7.10 -29.48 -4.04
N LYS A 88 -6.60 -30.55 -4.60
CA LYS A 88 -7.24 -31.87 -4.52
C LYS A 88 -6.86 -32.59 -3.22
N ASP A 89 -5.60 -32.40 -2.82
CA ASP A 89 -5.00 -33.09 -1.69
C ASP A 89 -3.74 -32.34 -1.19
N GLY A 90 -3.16 -32.82 -0.09
CA GLY A 90 -1.94 -32.26 0.49
C GLY A 90 -0.72 -32.29 -0.44
N PRO A 91 -0.44 -33.40 -1.17
CA PRO A 91 0.66 -33.42 -2.14
C PRO A 91 0.55 -32.35 -3.24
N GLU A 92 -0.63 -32.05 -3.75
CA GLU A 92 -0.81 -30.97 -4.72
C GLU A 92 -0.59 -29.59 -4.12
N LEU A 93 -1.06 -29.36 -2.89
CA LEU A 93 -0.79 -28.13 -2.14
C LEU A 93 0.73 -27.94 -1.90
N LEU A 94 1.41 -29.00 -1.46
CA LEU A 94 2.86 -28.99 -1.28
C LEU A 94 3.59 -28.65 -2.58
N SER A 95 3.20 -29.28 -3.70
CA SER A 95 3.79 -29.00 -5.01
C SER A 95 3.60 -27.54 -5.40
N ALA A 96 2.38 -27.00 -5.26
CA ALA A 96 2.07 -25.62 -5.61
C ALA A 96 2.91 -24.62 -4.79
N LEU A 97 3.11 -24.86 -3.50
CA LEU A 97 3.94 -23.99 -2.65
C LEU A 97 5.44 -24.16 -2.93
N THR A 98 5.89 -25.38 -3.28
CA THR A 98 7.30 -25.66 -3.60
C THR A 98 7.67 -25.03 -4.94
N ASP A 99 6.80 -25.11 -5.94
CA ASP A 99 7.03 -24.54 -7.26
C ASP A 99 7.23 -23.00 -7.15
N CYS A 100 6.48 -22.31 -6.30
CA CYS A 100 6.67 -20.88 -6.02
C CYS A 100 8.08 -20.55 -5.51
N VAL A 101 8.60 -21.36 -4.57
CA VAL A 101 9.96 -21.15 -4.02
C VAL A 101 11.03 -21.40 -5.09
N TYR A 102 10.86 -22.43 -5.90
CA TYR A 102 11.83 -22.79 -6.94
C TYR A 102 11.80 -21.80 -8.11
N ASP A 103 10.64 -21.37 -8.56
CA ASP A 103 10.51 -20.38 -9.63
C ASP A 103 11.13 -19.05 -9.21
N ARG A 104 10.94 -18.62 -7.96
CA ARG A 104 11.61 -17.45 -7.43
C ARG A 104 13.14 -17.62 -7.44
N MET A 105 13.66 -18.78 -7.01
CA MET A 105 15.09 -19.03 -7.06
C MET A 105 15.63 -19.12 -8.48
N SER A 106 14.87 -19.67 -9.44
CA SER A 106 15.26 -19.72 -10.85
C SER A 106 15.23 -18.35 -11.50
N ALA A 107 14.28 -17.49 -11.18
CA ALA A 107 14.26 -16.09 -11.61
C ALA A 107 15.53 -15.36 -11.16
N TYR A 108 15.91 -15.46 -9.89
CA TYR A 108 17.19 -14.91 -9.39
C TYR A 108 18.42 -15.50 -10.08
N GLN A 109 18.39 -16.76 -10.52
CA GLN A 109 19.50 -17.36 -11.26
C GLN A 109 19.56 -16.92 -12.72
N THR A 110 18.44 -16.50 -13.30
CA THR A 110 18.39 -15.94 -14.66
C THR A 110 18.95 -14.52 -14.68
N GLU A 111 18.92 -13.79 -13.56
CA GLU A 111 19.58 -12.51 -13.34
C GLU A 111 21.11 -12.57 -13.48
N ALA A 112 21.71 -13.74 -13.33
CA ALA A 112 23.15 -13.94 -13.57
C ALA A 112 23.54 -13.80 -15.07
N CYS A 113 22.60 -13.53 -15.96
CA CYS A 113 22.85 -13.14 -17.35
C CYS A 113 23.20 -11.65 -17.46
N GLY A 114 24.10 -11.15 -16.60
CA GLY A 114 24.95 -9.97 -16.87
C GLY A 114 24.22 -8.65 -17.17
N GLY A 115 23.11 -8.40 -16.53
CA GLY A 115 22.51 -7.07 -16.48
C GLY A 115 22.83 -6.43 -15.15
N GLU A 116 23.88 -5.63 -15.08
CA GLU A 116 23.95 -4.61 -14.05
C GLU A 116 22.67 -3.78 -14.15
N ASP A 117 21.95 -3.62 -13.03
CA ASP A 117 20.96 -2.57 -12.78
C ASP A 117 19.53 -2.70 -13.37
N ILE A 118 18.99 -3.89 -13.63
CA ILE A 118 17.53 -4.00 -13.89
C ILE A 118 16.71 -3.87 -12.58
N TRP A 119 17.35 -4.08 -11.41
CA TRP A 119 16.71 -4.04 -10.09
C TRP A 119 17.19 -2.90 -9.17
N ASP A 120 18.22 -2.11 -9.61
CA ASP A 120 18.77 -0.99 -8.81
C ASP A 120 18.01 0.34 -8.95
N GLU A 121 17.03 0.44 -9.84
CA GLU A 121 15.95 1.32 -9.48
C GLU A 121 14.94 0.48 -8.69
N PRO A 122 14.79 0.71 -7.38
CA PRO A 122 13.66 0.16 -6.66
C PRO A 122 12.44 0.49 -7.51
N ILE A 123 11.58 -0.51 -7.76
CA ILE A 123 10.17 -0.26 -8.04
C ILE A 123 9.82 0.79 -7.00
N GLY A 124 9.85 2.09 -7.43
CA GLY A 124 10.23 3.22 -6.59
C GLY A 124 10.06 2.83 -5.14
N ASP A 125 11.10 2.93 -4.33
CA ASP A 125 10.93 3.05 -2.91
C ASP A 125 10.16 4.37 -2.65
N GLY A 126 9.00 4.46 -3.24
CA GLY A 126 7.85 5.04 -2.64
C GLY A 126 7.69 4.11 -1.47
N GLY A 127 8.35 4.47 -0.36
CA GLY A 127 8.50 3.68 0.83
C GLY A 127 7.21 2.95 0.99
N VAL A 128 7.27 1.64 1.18
CA VAL A 128 6.06 0.81 1.33
C VAL A 128 5.17 1.65 2.22
N GLU A 129 4.27 2.38 1.56
CA GLU A 129 3.35 3.27 2.26
C GLU A 129 2.71 2.33 3.24
N GLN A 130 2.90 2.61 4.51
CA GLN A 130 2.29 1.82 5.55
C GLN A 130 0.86 1.66 5.09
N VAL A 131 0.55 0.45 4.77
CA VAL A 131 -0.63 -0.10 4.16
C VAL A 131 -1.81 0.85 4.33
N SER A 132 -2.13 1.61 3.29
CA SER A 132 -3.28 2.52 3.32
C SER A 132 -4.49 1.75 3.81
N PRO A 133 -5.28 2.30 4.73
CA PRO A 133 -6.41 1.59 5.31
C PRO A 133 -7.31 1.05 4.19
N VAL A 134 -7.95 -0.08 4.46
CA VAL A 134 -8.98 -0.67 3.60
C VAL A 134 -9.81 0.42 2.98
N HIS A 135 -9.96 0.43 1.66
CA HIS A 135 -10.85 1.38 0.99
C HIS A 135 -12.28 1.02 1.38
N ALA A 136 -12.78 1.72 2.39
CA ALA A 136 -14.04 1.39 3.03
C ALA A 136 -15.18 2.24 2.46
N GLN A 137 -16.26 1.58 2.06
CA GLN A 137 -17.52 2.24 1.76
C GLN A 137 -18.33 2.54 3.01
N SER A 138 -19.42 3.29 2.85
CA SER A 138 -20.46 3.42 3.88
C SER A 138 -20.86 2.03 4.39
N GLY A 139 -20.90 1.85 5.71
CA GLY A 139 -21.19 0.56 6.34
C GLY A 139 -19.99 -0.34 6.62
N VAL A 140 -18.79 0.04 6.14
CA VAL A 140 -17.52 -0.64 6.45
C VAL A 140 -16.74 0.20 7.44
N ALA A 141 -16.47 -0.32 8.63
CA ALA A 141 -15.61 0.33 9.61
C ALA A 141 -14.16 -0.16 9.44
N VAL A 142 -13.23 0.77 9.59
CA VAL A 142 -11.78 0.54 9.58
C VAL A 142 -11.25 0.77 10.97
N GLY A 143 -10.35 -0.09 11.42
CA GLY A 143 -9.69 0.01 12.72
C GLY A 143 -8.58 1.06 12.74
N GLY A 144 -7.93 1.15 13.88
CA GLY A 144 -6.76 1.98 14.09
C GLY A 144 -6.15 1.71 15.46
N THR A 145 -5.07 2.37 15.81
CA THR A 145 -4.50 2.28 17.16
C THR A 145 -5.35 2.99 18.22
N ALA A 146 -6.27 3.87 17.79
CA ALA A 146 -7.32 4.42 18.64
C ALA A 146 -8.59 4.64 17.82
N VAL A 147 -9.75 4.36 18.40
CA VAL A 147 -11.09 4.52 17.81
C VAL A 147 -12.08 5.05 18.84
N THR A 148 -13.18 5.65 18.38
CA THR A 148 -14.24 6.17 19.26
C THR A 148 -15.64 5.95 18.68
N ASP A 149 -16.61 5.73 19.55
CA ASP A 149 -18.04 5.77 19.24
C ASP A 149 -18.69 7.13 19.59
N GLY A 150 -17.88 8.09 20.06
CA GLY A 150 -18.29 9.43 20.48
C GLY A 150 -18.41 9.59 22.01
N GLU A 151 -18.53 8.50 22.77
CA GLU A 151 -18.59 8.48 24.23
C GLU A 151 -17.40 7.74 24.84
N THR A 152 -17.01 6.64 24.21
CA THR A 152 -15.87 5.80 24.60
C THR A 152 -14.76 5.95 23.59
N ILE A 153 -13.51 5.95 24.07
CA ILE A 153 -12.32 5.83 23.25
C ILE A 153 -11.61 4.54 23.66
N CYS A 154 -11.37 3.66 22.71
CA CYS A 154 -10.50 2.51 22.85
C CYS A 154 -9.18 2.81 22.15
N GLN A 155 -8.09 2.72 22.88
CA GLN A 155 -6.73 2.94 22.39
C GLN A 155 -5.86 1.74 22.75
N ILE A 156 -4.98 1.36 21.87
CA ILE A 156 -4.00 0.30 22.09
C ILE A 156 -2.58 0.86 22.09
N ASP A 157 -1.74 0.25 22.91
CA ASP A 157 -0.28 0.44 22.90
C ASP A 157 0.41 -0.93 22.82
N ASP A 158 1.74 -0.97 22.86
CA ASP A 158 2.52 -2.22 22.75
C ASP A 158 2.17 -3.29 23.79
N TYR A 159 1.42 -2.96 24.83
CA TYR A 159 1.20 -3.85 25.98
C TYR A 159 -0.27 -4.13 26.27
N GLY A 160 -1.23 -3.30 25.80
CA GLY A 160 -2.61 -3.50 26.17
C GLY A 160 -3.65 -2.54 25.60
N LEU A 161 -4.84 -2.67 26.13
CA LEU A 161 -6.02 -1.88 25.77
C LEU A 161 -6.30 -0.83 26.84
N TRP A 162 -6.37 0.41 26.45
CA TRP A 162 -6.85 1.56 27.21
C TRP A 162 -8.30 1.85 26.87
N ILE A 163 -9.11 2.09 27.88
CA ILE A 163 -10.48 2.57 27.72
C ILE A 163 -10.59 3.92 28.41
N LEU A 164 -11.01 4.93 27.64
CA LEU A 164 -11.17 6.30 28.09
C LEU A 164 -12.63 6.72 27.86
N ARG A 165 -13.13 7.62 28.72
CA ARG A 165 -14.39 8.31 28.49
C ARG A 165 -14.14 9.65 27.81
N ALA A 166 -14.85 9.87 26.69
CA ALA A 166 -14.86 11.15 25.99
C ALA A 166 -15.86 12.09 26.69
N GLY A 167 -15.36 13.01 27.50
CA GLY A 167 -16.16 13.95 28.30
C GLY A 167 -15.64 15.39 28.31
N GLY A 168 -14.87 15.77 27.29
CA GLY A 168 -14.23 17.08 27.23
C GLY A 168 -13.27 17.30 28.39
N ALA A 169 -13.41 18.40 29.12
CA ALA A 169 -12.60 18.66 30.33
C ALA A 169 -12.81 17.63 31.46
N GLN A 170 -13.83 16.79 31.34
CA GLN A 170 -14.14 15.70 32.30
C GLN A 170 -13.76 14.33 31.72
N SER A 171 -13.02 14.29 30.64
CA SER A 171 -12.49 13.03 30.11
C SER A 171 -11.58 12.37 31.14
N GLU A 172 -11.63 11.05 31.22
CA GLU A 172 -10.83 10.28 32.14
C GLU A 172 -10.46 8.91 31.57
N ILE A 173 -9.34 8.37 32.03
CA ILE A 173 -8.97 6.97 31.79
C ILE A 173 -9.84 6.11 32.71
N LEU A 174 -10.63 5.20 32.14
CA LEU A 174 -11.48 4.29 32.88
C LEU A 174 -10.72 3.03 33.30
N SER A 175 -9.94 2.45 32.40
CA SER A 175 -9.17 1.23 32.67
C SER A 175 -8.01 1.05 31.71
N TYR A 176 -7.07 0.21 32.13
CA TYR A 176 -6.03 -0.39 31.31
C TYR A 176 -6.08 -1.92 31.49
N THR A 177 -6.08 -2.64 30.39
CA THR A 177 -6.09 -4.10 30.38
C THR A 177 -4.88 -4.61 29.62
N PRO A 178 -3.88 -5.20 30.32
CA PRO A 178 -2.73 -5.79 29.63
C PRO A 178 -3.18 -7.00 28.82
N LEU A 179 -2.56 -7.20 27.64
CA LEU A 179 -2.76 -8.40 26.83
C LEU A 179 -1.79 -9.49 27.27
N ASP A 180 -2.31 -10.70 27.44
CA ASP A 180 -1.52 -11.86 27.87
C ASP A 180 -0.42 -12.21 26.85
N GLY A 181 0.75 -12.64 27.32
CA GLY A 181 1.82 -13.23 26.49
C GLY A 181 3.16 -12.48 26.50
N THR A 182 3.30 -11.39 27.26
CA THR A 182 4.56 -10.63 27.37
C THR A 182 5.60 -11.31 28.27
N ASP A 183 5.20 -12.29 29.10
CA ASP A 183 6.05 -12.86 30.17
C ASP A 183 7.06 -13.93 29.71
N ASN A 184 6.94 -14.50 28.49
CA ASN A 184 7.70 -15.66 28.03
C ASN A 184 8.67 -15.38 26.86
N GLY A 185 9.06 -14.10 26.65
CA GLY A 185 9.93 -13.74 25.51
C GLY A 185 9.19 -13.64 24.18
N SER A 186 7.86 -13.78 24.17
CA SER A 186 7.01 -13.43 23.04
C SER A 186 6.82 -11.91 22.98
N GLN A 187 6.80 -11.35 21.79
CA GLN A 187 6.47 -9.93 21.56
C GLN A 187 5.10 -9.86 20.92
N ASN A 188 4.24 -8.99 21.47
CA ASN A 188 2.97 -8.63 20.86
C ASN A 188 3.16 -7.32 20.09
N TRP A 189 2.70 -7.30 18.85
CA TRP A 189 2.69 -6.10 18.01
C TRP A 189 1.23 -5.75 17.75
N LEU A 190 0.72 -4.73 18.44
CA LEU A 190 -0.66 -4.30 18.26
C LEU A 190 -0.84 -3.68 16.88
N GLN A 191 -1.98 -4.02 16.25
CA GLN A 191 -2.30 -3.60 14.89
C GLN A 191 -3.46 -2.62 14.89
N GLU A 192 -4.64 -3.08 15.32
CA GLU A 192 -5.86 -2.30 15.25
C GLU A 192 -6.79 -2.61 16.42
N VAL A 193 -7.64 -1.66 16.75
CA VAL A 193 -8.79 -1.84 17.62
C VAL A 193 -10.07 -1.37 16.90
N TYR A 194 -11.19 -2.03 17.20
CA TYR A 194 -12.53 -1.67 16.74
C TYR A 194 -13.46 -1.52 17.94
N ILE A 195 -14.47 -0.65 17.80
CA ILE A 195 -15.62 -0.61 18.70
C ILE A 195 -16.85 -1.05 17.90
N HIS A 196 -17.58 -2.02 18.43
CA HIS A 196 -18.89 -2.42 17.92
C HIS A 196 -19.86 -2.58 19.10
N GLU A 197 -20.84 -1.68 19.19
CA GLU A 197 -21.70 -1.60 20.36
C GLU A 197 -20.91 -1.52 21.68
N ASN A 198 -21.08 -2.51 22.57
CA ASN A 198 -20.35 -2.60 23.84
C ASN A 198 -19.18 -3.59 23.76
N ARG A 199 -18.56 -3.73 22.60
CA ARG A 199 -17.40 -4.61 22.35
C ARG A 199 -16.22 -3.83 21.82
N ALA A 200 -15.04 -4.14 22.35
CA ALA A 200 -13.78 -3.75 21.76
C ALA A 200 -13.11 -5.01 21.19
N LEU A 201 -12.74 -4.95 19.90
CA LEU A 201 -12.01 -6.01 19.23
C LEU A 201 -10.57 -5.54 19.07
N VAL A 202 -9.63 -6.22 19.70
CA VAL A 202 -8.20 -5.88 19.65
C VAL A 202 -7.48 -6.90 18.79
N ILE A 203 -6.77 -6.41 17.78
CA ILE A 203 -5.97 -7.22 16.87
C ILE A 203 -4.49 -7.00 17.18
N TYR A 204 -3.75 -8.08 17.36
CA TYR A 204 -2.30 -8.03 17.54
C TYR A 204 -1.60 -9.24 16.92
N VAL A 205 -0.34 -9.07 16.56
CA VAL A 205 0.53 -10.14 16.07
C VAL A 205 1.42 -10.59 17.22
N ARG A 206 1.43 -11.88 17.49
CA ARG A 206 2.34 -12.51 18.44
C ARG A 206 3.43 -13.27 17.70
N THR A 207 4.67 -12.93 17.98
CA THR A 207 5.82 -13.68 17.51
C THR A 207 6.39 -14.47 18.67
N GLY A 208 6.55 -15.78 18.50
CA GLY A 208 7.16 -16.66 19.50
C GLY A 208 8.22 -17.54 18.86
N THR A 209 9.17 -18.00 19.66
CA THR A 209 10.02 -19.14 19.27
C THR A 209 9.29 -20.40 19.66
N ASP A 210 9.09 -21.32 18.71
CA ASP A 210 8.49 -22.59 19.06
C ASP A 210 9.32 -23.31 20.13
N SER A 211 8.62 -24.00 21.05
CA SER A 211 9.23 -24.70 22.17
C SER A 211 10.10 -25.90 21.73
N ALA A 212 10.14 -26.22 20.44
CA ALA A 212 10.93 -27.30 19.87
C ALA A 212 12.33 -26.83 19.43
N GLY A 213 12.59 -25.53 19.38
CA GLY A 213 13.91 -24.98 19.03
C GLY A 213 14.31 -25.18 17.57
N GLU A 214 13.36 -25.51 16.70
CA GLU A 214 13.61 -25.77 15.28
C GLU A 214 13.72 -24.48 14.44
N GLY A 215 13.64 -23.31 15.08
CA GLY A 215 13.88 -22.02 14.41
C GLY A 215 12.80 -21.60 13.41
N ARG A 216 11.60 -22.18 13.49
CA ARG A 216 10.44 -21.72 12.75
C ARG A 216 9.78 -20.61 13.55
N ASP A 217 9.75 -19.41 13.00
CA ASP A 217 9.03 -18.29 13.60
C ASP A 217 7.54 -18.64 13.64
N SER A 218 7.01 -18.87 14.84
CA SER A 218 5.57 -19.03 15.04
C SER A 218 4.93 -17.67 15.15
N THR A 219 4.57 -17.08 14.02
CA THR A 219 3.83 -15.82 13.97
C THR A 219 2.35 -16.11 13.91
N GLN A 220 1.59 -15.53 14.83
CA GLN A 220 0.14 -15.65 14.90
C GLN A 220 -0.50 -14.27 15.01
N THR A 221 -1.60 -14.08 14.31
CA THR A 221 -2.47 -12.91 14.48
C THR A 221 -3.62 -13.29 15.41
N HIS A 222 -3.79 -12.53 16.48
CA HIS A 222 -4.82 -12.72 17.49
C HIS A 222 -5.92 -11.68 17.36
N VAL A 223 -7.16 -12.09 17.64
CA VAL A 223 -8.32 -11.22 17.84
C VAL A 223 -8.89 -11.49 19.23
N CYS A 224 -8.75 -10.51 20.12
CA CYS A 224 -9.38 -10.53 21.43
C CYS A 224 -10.64 -9.68 21.44
N VAL A 225 -11.76 -10.23 21.89
CA VAL A 225 -13.01 -9.50 22.07
C VAL A 225 -13.23 -9.22 23.55
N PHE A 226 -13.38 -7.94 23.90
CA PHE A 226 -13.67 -7.46 25.25
C PHE A 226 -15.10 -6.93 25.33
N ASP A 227 -15.81 -7.29 26.38
CA ASP A 227 -17.03 -6.62 26.79
C ASP A 227 -16.66 -5.35 27.55
N ILE A 228 -17.02 -4.20 27.00
CA ILE A 228 -16.72 -2.86 27.53
C ILE A 228 -17.96 -2.13 28.03
N SER A 229 -19.07 -2.84 28.29
CA SER A 229 -20.29 -2.26 28.85
C SER A 229 -20.06 -1.59 30.22
N ASP A 230 -19.08 -2.08 31.00
CA ASP A 230 -18.44 -1.33 32.08
C ASP A 230 -16.99 -1.02 31.69
N GLY A 231 -16.75 0.18 31.15
CA GLY A 231 -15.42 0.59 30.70
C GLY A 231 -14.35 0.60 31.82
N ALA A 232 -14.77 0.61 33.11
CA ALA A 232 -13.84 0.51 34.22
C ALA A 232 -13.43 -0.94 34.55
N GLN A 233 -14.17 -1.93 34.05
CA GLN A 233 -13.92 -3.36 34.26
C GLN A 233 -14.19 -4.16 32.97
N PRO A 234 -13.41 -3.96 31.90
CA PRO A 234 -13.58 -4.72 30.68
C PRO A 234 -13.35 -6.22 30.92
N VAL A 235 -14.14 -7.06 30.25
CA VAL A 235 -14.07 -8.51 30.40
C VAL A 235 -13.73 -9.14 29.06
N GLN A 236 -12.58 -9.80 28.97
CA GLN A 236 -12.23 -10.59 27.78
C GLN A 236 -13.22 -11.75 27.61
N ARG A 237 -13.81 -11.86 26.42
CA ARG A 237 -14.79 -12.88 26.03
C ARG A 237 -14.17 -14.02 25.24
N SER A 238 -13.20 -13.67 24.38
CA SER A 238 -12.55 -14.63 23.49
C SER A 238 -11.12 -14.21 23.17
N ASP A 239 -10.35 -15.20 22.72
CA ASP A 239 -9.05 -15.03 22.06
C ASP A 239 -9.00 -16.05 20.92
N LEU A 240 -8.99 -15.53 19.69
CA LEU A 240 -8.83 -16.29 18.46
C LEU A 240 -7.45 -16.02 17.91
N GLY A 241 -6.59 -17.05 17.77
CA GLY A 241 -5.30 -16.99 17.11
C GLY A 241 -5.35 -17.64 15.73
N LEU A 242 -4.82 -16.98 14.72
CA LEU A 242 -4.66 -17.48 13.35
C LEU A 242 -3.19 -17.47 12.97
N ASP A 243 -2.69 -18.58 12.43
CA ASP A 243 -1.32 -18.61 11.89
C ASP A 243 -1.13 -17.56 10.80
N GLY A 244 0.00 -16.88 10.85
CA GLY A 244 0.41 -15.86 9.89
C GLY A 244 0.44 -14.45 10.46
N THR A 245 1.06 -13.56 9.68
CA THR A 245 1.18 -12.13 9.99
C THR A 245 -0.08 -11.41 9.54
N TYR A 246 -0.54 -10.47 10.35
CA TYR A 246 -1.63 -9.55 10.00
C TYR A 246 -1.35 -8.86 8.66
N GLN A 247 -2.37 -8.80 7.84
CA GLN A 247 -2.34 -8.07 6.58
C GLN A 247 -3.32 -6.90 6.62
N ARG A 248 -4.60 -7.17 6.83
CA ARG A 248 -5.68 -6.18 6.82
C ARG A 248 -6.89 -6.69 7.57
N SER A 249 -7.74 -5.76 8.01
CA SER A 249 -9.06 -6.09 8.53
C SER A 249 -10.09 -5.00 8.24
N CYS A 250 -11.35 -5.36 8.32
CA CYS A 250 -12.49 -4.43 8.30
C CYS A 250 -13.67 -5.03 9.04
N LEU A 251 -14.51 -4.17 9.60
CA LEU A 251 -15.70 -4.58 10.32
C LEU A 251 -16.97 -4.20 9.52
N ILE A 252 -17.79 -5.18 9.20
CA ILE A 252 -19.00 -5.05 8.39
C ILE A 252 -20.16 -5.75 9.09
N GLY A 253 -21.21 -5.02 9.42
CA GLY A 253 -22.44 -5.62 9.98
C GLY A 253 -22.24 -6.46 11.24
N GLY A 254 -21.22 -6.13 12.07
CA GLY A 254 -20.89 -6.90 13.27
C GLY A 254 -20.03 -8.14 13.01
N GLN A 255 -19.48 -8.30 11.82
CA GLN A 255 -18.48 -9.31 11.50
C GLN A 255 -17.14 -8.62 11.19
N LEU A 256 -16.09 -9.02 11.88
CA LEU A 256 -14.71 -8.63 11.56
C LEU A 256 -14.16 -9.58 10.50
N TYR A 257 -13.83 -9.04 9.34
CA TYR A 257 -13.11 -9.76 8.30
C TYR A 257 -11.62 -9.46 8.44
N LEU A 258 -10.86 -10.50 8.76
CA LEU A 258 -9.43 -10.43 9.05
C LEU A 258 -8.63 -11.22 8.01
N MET A 259 -7.61 -10.61 7.44
CA MET A 259 -6.69 -11.25 6.51
C MET A 259 -5.32 -11.43 7.14
N THR A 260 -4.82 -12.67 7.12
CA THR A 260 -3.46 -13.02 7.56
C THR A 260 -2.70 -13.75 6.45
N SER A 261 -1.37 -13.69 6.46
CA SER A 261 -0.53 -14.45 5.52
C SER A 261 0.59 -15.18 6.26
N ARG A 262 0.66 -16.50 6.04
CA ARG A 262 1.74 -17.35 6.53
C ARG A 262 2.73 -17.60 5.39
N TYR A 263 3.96 -17.13 5.54
CA TYR A 263 5.02 -17.26 4.55
C TYR A 263 5.90 -18.49 4.82
N PHE A 264 6.34 -19.15 3.76
CA PHE A 264 7.26 -20.28 3.81
C PHE A 264 8.58 -19.89 3.16
N TRP A 265 9.61 -19.66 3.97
CA TRP A 265 10.93 -19.28 3.49
C TRP A 265 11.73 -20.46 2.92
N ALA A 266 11.43 -21.67 3.36
CA ALA A 266 11.96 -22.92 2.85
C ALA A 266 10.93 -24.03 3.09
N ILE A 267 10.78 -24.91 2.11
CA ILE A 267 9.98 -26.13 2.22
C ILE A 267 10.97 -27.29 2.01
N GLU A 268 11.06 -28.19 2.99
CA GLU A 268 11.99 -29.31 2.90
C GLU A 268 11.44 -30.46 2.04
N GLU A 269 12.36 -31.20 1.37
CA GLU A 269 11.98 -32.38 0.61
C GLU A 269 11.40 -33.44 1.56
N GLY A 270 10.14 -33.85 1.34
CA GLY A 270 9.43 -34.81 2.19
C GLY A 270 8.73 -34.19 3.39
N GLU A 271 8.54 -32.88 3.40
CA GLU A 271 7.74 -32.21 4.42
C GLU A 271 6.28 -32.71 4.39
N ASP A 272 5.70 -32.84 5.59
CA ASP A 272 4.31 -33.25 5.73
C ASP A 272 3.38 -32.10 5.27
N PRO A 273 2.54 -32.30 4.25
CA PRO A 273 1.59 -31.27 3.82
C PRO A 273 0.68 -30.74 4.92
N GLU A 274 0.37 -31.54 5.93
CA GLU A 274 -0.43 -31.09 7.07
C GLU A 274 0.28 -30.00 7.90
N GLY A 275 1.63 -30.00 7.93
CA GLY A 275 2.43 -28.96 8.58
C GLY A 275 2.35 -27.59 7.90
N LEU A 276 1.93 -27.54 6.63
CA LEU A 276 1.78 -26.31 5.87
C LEU A 276 0.42 -25.63 6.07
N LEU A 277 -0.61 -26.38 6.53
CA LEU A 277 -1.94 -25.83 6.77
C LEU A 277 -1.93 -24.81 7.91
N PRO A 278 -2.63 -23.67 7.77
CA PRO A 278 -2.71 -22.68 8.84
C PRO A 278 -3.45 -23.26 10.05
N GLN A 279 -2.94 -23.00 11.24
CA GLN A 279 -3.60 -23.41 12.49
C GLN A 279 -4.51 -22.29 12.97
N ILE A 280 -5.61 -22.70 13.58
CA ILE A 280 -6.63 -21.86 14.20
C ILE A 280 -6.67 -22.26 15.68
N HIS A 281 -6.38 -21.30 16.54
CA HIS A 281 -6.35 -21.48 17.99
C HIS A 281 -7.53 -20.74 18.60
N MET A 282 -8.45 -21.45 19.24
CA MET A 282 -9.62 -20.84 19.86
C MET A 282 -9.94 -21.50 21.18
N ASN A 283 -9.94 -20.74 22.26
CA ASN A 283 -10.29 -21.22 23.59
C ASN A 283 -9.50 -22.46 24.06
N GLY A 284 -8.22 -22.56 23.64
CA GLY A 284 -7.35 -23.69 23.98
C GLY A 284 -7.47 -24.92 23.07
N GLU A 285 -8.34 -24.89 22.09
CA GLU A 285 -8.45 -25.90 21.03
C GLU A 285 -7.71 -25.44 19.78
N THR A 286 -7.08 -26.38 19.07
CA THR A 286 -6.41 -26.10 17.80
C THR A 286 -7.08 -26.92 16.70
N SER A 287 -7.43 -26.23 15.61
CA SER A 287 -7.97 -26.84 14.40
C SER A 287 -7.22 -26.33 13.16
N ARG A 288 -7.48 -26.91 12.02
CA ARG A 288 -6.93 -26.49 10.73
C ARG A 288 -7.89 -26.85 9.59
N PRO A 289 -7.87 -26.11 8.46
CA PRO A 289 -8.64 -26.50 7.29
C PRO A 289 -8.06 -27.78 6.67
N GLU A 290 -8.88 -28.49 5.88
CA GLU A 290 -8.41 -29.60 5.07
C GLU A 290 -7.70 -29.09 3.80
N PRO A 291 -6.75 -29.85 3.22
CA PRO A 291 -6.03 -29.42 2.01
C PRO A 291 -6.94 -29.05 0.83
N ASP A 292 -8.07 -29.76 0.65
CA ASP A 292 -9.04 -29.49 -0.40
C ASP A 292 -9.94 -28.25 -0.16
N GLN A 293 -9.77 -27.60 0.98
CA GLN A 293 -10.38 -26.30 1.27
C GLN A 293 -9.50 -25.13 0.84
N ILE A 294 -8.22 -25.38 0.49
CA ILE A 294 -7.28 -24.33 0.08
C ILE A 294 -7.44 -24.04 -1.41
N TRP A 295 -7.61 -22.78 -1.76
CA TRP A 295 -7.63 -22.31 -3.14
C TRP A 295 -6.21 -22.11 -3.66
N LEU A 296 -5.90 -22.68 -4.82
CA LEU A 296 -4.63 -22.50 -5.51
C LEU A 296 -4.71 -21.31 -6.45
N SER A 297 -3.88 -20.32 -6.19
CA SER A 297 -3.74 -19.12 -7.03
C SER A 297 -3.14 -19.46 -8.40
N PRO A 298 -3.58 -18.81 -9.48
CA PRO A 298 -2.83 -18.81 -10.73
C PRO A 298 -1.49 -18.09 -10.54
N SER A 299 -0.40 -18.68 -11.01
CA SER A 299 0.94 -18.07 -10.95
C SER A 299 1.29 -17.44 -9.57
N PRO A 300 1.44 -18.25 -8.52
CA PRO A 300 1.75 -17.75 -7.20
C PRO A 300 3.17 -17.15 -7.18
N MET A 301 3.31 -15.93 -6.70
CA MET A 301 4.59 -15.23 -6.56
C MET A 301 5.27 -15.52 -5.23
N ASN A 302 4.49 -15.87 -4.22
CA ASN A 302 4.98 -16.13 -2.87
C ASN A 302 4.59 -17.53 -2.42
N ALA A 303 5.55 -18.27 -1.84
CA ALA A 303 5.23 -19.46 -1.09
C ALA A 303 4.57 -19.03 0.23
N ALA A 304 3.27 -18.86 0.21
CA ALA A 304 2.47 -18.41 1.33
C ALA A 304 1.05 -18.95 1.26
N ILE A 305 0.38 -19.00 2.41
CA ILE A 305 -1.06 -19.20 2.50
C ILE A 305 -1.67 -17.96 3.16
N THR A 306 -2.56 -17.31 2.45
CA THR A 306 -3.39 -16.23 2.96
C THR A 306 -4.72 -16.76 3.44
N THR A 307 -5.10 -16.37 4.64
CA THR A 307 -6.36 -16.72 5.29
C THR A 307 -7.21 -15.47 5.43
N VAL A 308 -8.46 -15.53 5.00
CA VAL A 308 -9.51 -14.54 5.30
C VAL A 308 -10.47 -15.21 6.27
N ALA A 309 -10.61 -14.64 7.47
CA ALA A 309 -11.46 -15.14 8.52
C ALA A 309 -12.60 -14.16 8.80
N ALA A 310 -13.82 -14.65 8.98
CA ALA A 310 -14.95 -13.90 9.49
C ALA A 310 -15.12 -14.19 10.97
N VAL A 311 -15.07 -13.16 11.81
CA VAL A 311 -15.12 -13.27 13.28
C VAL A 311 -16.27 -12.44 13.81
N SER A 312 -17.14 -13.04 14.60
CA SER A 312 -18.27 -12.35 15.24
C SER A 312 -17.76 -11.28 16.21
N ALA A 313 -18.19 -10.03 16.04
CA ALA A 313 -17.87 -8.96 16.96
C ALA A 313 -18.56 -9.12 18.33
N GLU A 314 -19.64 -9.90 18.43
CA GLU A 314 -20.39 -10.08 19.67
C GLU A 314 -19.64 -10.96 20.67
N ASP A 315 -19.11 -12.10 20.21
CA ASP A 315 -18.51 -13.11 21.08
C ASP A 315 -17.13 -13.60 20.65
N GLY A 316 -16.61 -13.12 19.51
CA GLY A 316 -15.30 -13.50 18.95
C GLY A 316 -15.24 -14.89 18.36
N SER A 317 -16.40 -15.54 18.11
CA SER A 317 -16.42 -16.84 17.45
C SER A 317 -16.01 -16.73 15.99
N LEU A 318 -15.23 -17.70 15.51
CA LEU A 318 -14.93 -17.84 14.08
C LEU A 318 -16.19 -18.30 13.35
N THR A 319 -16.70 -17.46 12.45
CA THR A 319 -17.92 -17.72 11.68
C THR A 319 -17.61 -18.49 10.41
N ASP A 320 -16.57 -18.07 9.67
CA ASP A 320 -16.16 -18.72 8.41
C ASP A 320 -14.68 -18.46 8.11
N LEU A 321 -14.12 -19.25 7.18
CA LEU A 321 -12.71 -19.21 6.81
C LEU A 321 -12.50 -19.53 5.33
N LEU A 322 -11.77 -18.67 4.62
CA LEU A 322 -11.27 -18.92 3.26
C LEU A 322 -9.75 -18.85 3.24
N CYS A 323 -9.12 -19.89 2.69
CA CYS A 323 -7.67 -19.95 2.54
C CYS A 323 -7.27 -20.07 1.08
N SER A 324 -6.19 -19.38 0.70
CA SER A 324 -5.62 -19.48 -0.63
C SER A 324 -4.10 -19.40 -0.60
N THR A 325 -3.46 -20.05 -1.58
CA THR A 325 -2.01 -19.85 -1.78
C THR A 325 -1.72 -18.43 -2.23
N ASP A 326 -0.47 -17.98 -1.97
CA ASP A 326 0.07 -16.63 -2.22
C ASP A 326 -0.30 -15.58 -1.17
N ALA A 327 0.29 -14.39 -1.29
CA ALA A 327 0.15 -13.26 -0.38
C ALA A 327 0.24 -11.92 -1.15
N GLY A 328 0.16 -10.80 -0.41
CA GLY A 328 0.30 -9.47 -1.00
C GLY A 328 -0.97 -8.96 -1.67
N PHE A 329 -2.13 -9.28 -1.09
CA PHE A 329 -3.42 -8.79 -1.58
C PHE A 329 -3.72 -7.37 -1.09
N SER A 330 -4.16 -6.50 -2.00
CA SER A 330 -4.88 -5.27 -1.67
C SER A 330 -6.36 -5.59 -1.47
N LEU A 331 -7.02 -4.86 -0.57
CA LEU A 331 -8.42 -5.10 -0.19
C LEU A 331 -9.28 -3.86 -0.46
N CYS A 332 -10.37 -4.05 -1.17
CA CYS A 332 -11.48 -3.11 -1.24
C CYS A 332 -12.74 -3.80 -0.71
N ALA A 333 -13.44 -3.16 0.23
CA ALA A 333 -14.56 -3.76 0.95
C ALA A 333 -15.86 -2.98 0.75
N SER A 334 -16.95 -3.71 0.59
CA SER A 334 -18.33 -3.23 0.62
C SER A 334 -19.17 -4.03 1.62
N GLU A 335 -20.41 -3.61 1.86
CA GLU A 335 -21.29 -4.32 2.81
C GLU A 335 -21.55 -5.79 2.46
N ASP A 336 -21.42 -6.17 1.20
CA ASP A 336 -21.77 -7.51 0.70
C ASP A 336 -20.63 -8.23 -0.06
N CYS A 337 -19.45 -7.61 -0.13
CA CYS A 337 -18.35 -8.17 -0.92
C CYS A 337 -16.97 -7.63 -0.49
N LEU A 338 -15.98 -8.53 -0.51
CA LEU A 338 -14.57 -8.16 -0.49
C LEU A 338 -13.96 -8.40 -1.87
N TYR A 339 -13.22 -7.43 -2.38
CA TYR A 339 -12.41 -7.54 -3.59
C TYR A 339 -10.95 -7.60 -3.20
N LEU A 340 -10.30 -8.69 -3.55
CA LEU A 340 -8.87 -8.93 -3.31
C LEU A 340 -8.12 -8.78 -4.62
N ALA A 341 -7.13 -7.93 -4.66
CA ALA A 341 -6.28 -7.70 -5.82
C ALA A 341 -4.82 -7.97 -5.48
N ARG A 342 -4.10 -8.69 -6.34
CA ARG A 342 -2.67 -8.89 -6.21
C ARG A 342 -1.97 -8.86 -7.57
N PRO A 343 -0.72 -8.38 -7.65
CA PRO A 343 0.05 -8.45 -8.87
C PRO A 343 0.45 -9.91 -9.18
N VAL A 344 0.48 -10.23 -10.47
CA VAL A 344 0.98 -11.50 -11.01
C VAL A 344 1.82 -11.22 -12.25
N TRP A 345 2.82 -12.07 -12.51
CA TRP A 345 3.59 -12.03 -13.75
C TRP A 345 3.02 -13.00 -14.76
N SER A 346 2.92 -12.53 -16.00
CA SER A 346 2.62 -13.36 -17.17
C SER A 346 3.81 -13.34 -18.10
N CYS A 347 4.29 -14.52 -18.49
CA CYS A 347 5.37 -14.68 -19.44
C CYS A 347 4.81 -15.00 -20.83
N GLY A 348 5.52 -14.57 -21.86
CA GLY A 348 5.19 -14.88 -23.23
C GLY A 348 6.44 -14.92 -24.11
N ALA A 349 6.38 -15.63 -25.20
CA ALA A 349 7.48 -15.73 -26.15
C ALA A 349 6.98 -15.82 -27.60
N THR A 350 7.84 -15.44 -28.53
CA THR A 350 7.64 -15.78 -29.93
C THR A 350 8.09 -17.21 -30.20
N GLU A 351 7.56 -17.84 -31.25
CA GLU A 351 8.08 -19.12 -31.73
C GLU A 351 9.58 -19.00 -32.02
N PRO A 352 10.43 -19.92 -31.50
CA PRO A 352 11.86 -19.91 -31.75
C PRO A 352 12.18 -20.04 -33.25
N GLN A 353 13.08 -19.19 -33.74
CA GLN A 353 13.55 -19.19 -35.10
C GLN A 353 15.03 -19.55 -35.17
N ALA A 354 15.42 -20.34 -36.15
CA ALA A 354 16.82 -20.70 -36.38
C ALA A 354 17.63 -19.50 -36.92
N GLU A 355 18.65 -19.07 -36.20
CA GLU A 355 19.59 -18.03 -36.61
C GLU A 355 21.04 -18.57 -36.49
N GLY A 356 21.56 -19.12 -37.59
CA GLY A 356 22.86 -19.78 -37.59
C GLY A 356 22.84 -21.06 -36.74
N VAL A 357 23.59 -21.05 -35.63
CA VAL A 357 23.66 -22.18 -34.69
C VAL A 357 22.71 -22.02 -33.50
N TYR A 358 22.02 -20.88 -33.40
CA TYR A 358 21.12 -20.58 -32.29
C TYR A 358 19.65 -20.74 -32.67
N GLN A 359 18.84 -21.09 -31.70
CA GLN A 359 17.40 -20.82 -31.71
C GLN A 359 17.19 -19.47 -31.03
N VAL A 360 16.50 -18.55 -31.68
CA VAL A 360 16.27 -17.20 -31.22
C VAL A 360 14.79 -16.98 -31.01
N SER A 361 14.40 -16.49 -29.85
CA SER A 361 13.03 -16.06 -29.53
C SER A 361 13.03 -14.72 -28.82
N ASP A 362 12.04 -13.90 -29.09
CA ASP A 362 11.77 -12.73 -28.24
C ASP A 362 10.88 -13.19 -27.09
N GLN A 363 11.32 -12.93 -25.87
CA GLN A 363 10.55 -13.19 -24.64
C GLN A 363 10.05 -11.87 -24.10
N ALA A 364 8.87 -11.91 -23.48
CA ALA A 364 8.29 -10.75 -22.82
C ALA A 364 7.62 -11.19 -21.52
N ASP A 365 7.79 -10.36 -20.50
CA ASP A 365 7.09 -10.49 -19.22
C ASP A 365 6.26 -9.23 -18.99
N ARG A 366 5.06 -9.39 -18.45
CA ARG A 366 4.18 -8.27 -18.10
C ARG A 366 3.54 -8.49 -16.74
N MET A 367 3.32 -7.41 -16.03
CA MET A 367 2.52 -7.44 -14.81
C MET A 367 1.03 -7.38 -15.14
N GLN A 368 0.27 -8.22 -14.44
CA GLN A 368 -1.19 -8.25 -14.43
C GLN A 368 -1.67 -8.21 -12.98
N THR A 369 -2.95 -7.95 -12.76
CA THR A 369 -3.60 -8.12 -11.46
C THR A 369 -4.55 -9.30 -11.51
N GLU A 370 -4.37 -10.26 -10.61
CA GLU A 370 -5.43 -11.19 -10.25
C GLU A 370 -6.41 -10.48 -9.32
N LEU A 371 -7.66 -10.42 -9.73
CA LEU A 371 -8.76 -9.86 -8.97
C LEU A 371 -9.72 -10.96 -8.56
N ARG A 372 -10.03 -11.05 -7.27
CA ARG A 372 -10.95 -12.03 -6.69
C ARG A 372 -12.07 -11.33 -5.96
N GLN A 373 -13.23 -11.93 -6.00
CA GLN A 373 -14.40 -11.54 -5.26
C GLN A 373 -14.69 -12.56 -4.16
N ILE A 374 -14.95 -12.11 -2.94
CA ILE A 374 -15.49 -12.90 -1.85
C ILE A 374 -16.87 -12.32 -1.52
N LEU A 375 -17.92 -13.08 -1.74
CA LEU A 375 -19.29 -12.70 -1.41
C LEU A 375 -19.53 -12.91 0.08
N LEU A 376 -20.16 -11.92 0.72
CA LEU A 376 -20.45 -11.91 2.15
C LEU A 376 -21.93 -12.21 2.40
N GLY A 377 -22.20 -13.24 3.18
CA GLY A 377 -23.54 -13.52 3.68
C GLY A 377 -23.88 -12.71 4.93
N PRO A 378 -25.16 -12.51 5.21
CA PRO A 378 -25.61 -11.70 6.35
C PRO A 378 -25.27 -12.31 7.74
N ASP A 379 -24.91 -13.58 7.76
CA ASP A 379 -24.49 -14.34 8.93
C ASP A 379 -22.96 -14.46 9.06
N GLY A 380 -22.21 -13.71 8.25
CA GLY A 380 -20.75 -13.75 8.22
C GLY A 380 -20.17 -14.88 7.37
N THR A 381 -21.01 -15.68 6.69
CA THR A 381 -20.52 -16.68 5.75
C THR A 381 -19.84 -16.04 4.55
N MET A 382 -18.84 -16.71 4.00
CA MET A 382 -18.05 -16.24 2.87
C MET A 382 -18.08 -17.24 1.74
N GLU A 383 -18.30 -16.79 0.51
CA GLU A 383 -18.24 -17.61 -0.69
C GLU A 383 -17.25 -17.02 -1.69
N GLN A 384 -16.36 -17.86 -2.23
CA GLN A 384 -15.50 -17.45 -3.33
C GLN A 384 -16.36 -17.18 -4.57
N GLY A 385 -16.44 -15.92 -4.93
CA GLY A 385 -17.12 -15.45 -6.13
C GLY A 385 -16.25 -15.59 -7.38
N VAL A 386 -16.47 -14.71 -8.33
CA VAL A 386 -15.72 -14.70 -9.60
C VAL A 386 -14.29 -14.21 -9.40
N SER A 387 -13.41 -14.59 -10.31
CA SER A 387 -12.06 -14.06 -10.42
C SER A 387 -11.72 -13.73 -11.86
N CYS A 388 -10.86 -12.76 -12.09
CA CYS A 388 -10.37 -12.39 -13.41
C CYS A 388 -8.92 -11.89 -13.35
N LEU A 389 -8.30 -11.77 -14.53
CA LEU A 389 -7.01 -11.11 -14.70
C LEU A 389 -7.23 -9.82 -15.47
N ILE A 390 -6.64 -8.75 -15.00
CA ILE A 390 -6.58 -7.46 -15.70
C ILE A 390 -5.12 -7.09 -15.96
N ASP A 391 -4.85 -6.47 -17.13
CA ASP A 391 -3.50 -6.02 -17.46
C ASP A 391 -3.10 -4.83 -16.60
N GLY A 392 -1.86 -4.87 -16.09
CA GLY A 392 -1.30 -3.91 -15.15
C GLY A 392 -1.45 -4.34 -13.70
N ALA A 393 -0.62 -3.78 -12.83
CA ALA A 393 -0.60 -4.08 -11.40
C ALA A 393 -1.26 -2.97 -10.59
N VAL A 394 -2.11 -3.34 -9.65
CA VAL A 394 -2.56 -2.46 -8.56
C VAL A 394 -1.43 -2.39 -7.54
N LEU A 395 -0.71 -1.28 -7.52
CA LEU A 395 0.46 -1.08 -6.65
C LEU A 395 0.11 -0.29 -5.39
N ALA A 396 -0.98 0.47 -5.39
CA ALA A 396 -1.43 1.26 -4.26
C ALA A 396 -2.86 0.88 -3.86
N THR A 397 -3.16 0.91 -2.57
CA THR A 397 -4.49 0.56 -2.03
C THR A 397 -5.57 1.53 -2.51
N ASP A 398 -5.25 2.82 -2.55
CA ASP A 398 -6.16 3.88 -3.00
C ASP A 398 -6.44 3.84 -4.50
N ALA A 399 -5.72 3.01 -5.25
CA ALA A 399 -5.92 2.79 -6.67
C ALA A 399 -7.12 1.88 -7.01
N MET A 400 -7.89 1.48 -6.02
CA MET A 400 -9.06 0.63 -6.16
C MET A 400 -10.21 1.15 -5.29
N ASP A 401 -11.40 1.37 -5.87
CA ASP A 401 -12.60 1.72 -5.12
C ASP A 401 -13.87 1.15 -5.76
N LEU A 402 -14.95 1.15 -4.99
CA LEU A 402 -16.28 0.78 -5.47
C LEU A 402 -17.22 1.99 -5.38
N HIS A 403 -17.82 2.39 -6.50
CA HIS A 403 -18.75 3.51 -6.58
C HIS A 403 -19.98 3.12 -7.39
N ASP A 404 -21.17 3.25 -6.79
CA ASP A 404 -22.46 2.89 -7.41
C ASP A 404 -22.48 1.46 -8.01
N GLY A 405 -21.83 0.51 -7.35
CA GLY A 405 -21.73 -0.88 -7.79
C GLY A 405 -20.74 -1.12 -8.94
N VAL A 406 -19.93 -0.13 -9.28
CA VAL A 406 -18.84 -0.21 -10.27
C VAL A 406 -17.50 -0.23 -9.52
N LEU A 407 -16.72 -1.28 -9.72
CA LEU A 407 -15.35 -1.36 -9.23
C LEU A 407 -14.44 -0.61 -10.19
N ARG A 408 -13.71 0.38 -9.68
CA ARG A 408 -12.75 1.21 -10.42
C ARG A 408 -11.35 0.88 -9.98
N ILE A 409 -10.46 0.67 -10.92
CA ILE A 409 -9.09 0.24 -10.65
C ILE A 409 -8.13 1.02 -11.52
N ALA A 410 -7.11 1.63 -10.91
CA ALA A 410 -5.97 2.21 -11.60
C ALA A 410 -4.77 1.27 -11.49
N CYS A 411 -4.17 0.91 -12.64
CA CYS A 411 -3.09 -0.06 -12.72
C CYS A 411 -1.86 0.58 -13.36
N SER A 412 -0.68 0.33 -12.81
CA SER A 412 0.60 0.54 -13.49
C SER A 412 0.89 -0.65 -14.40
N GLN A 413 1.20 -0.37 -15.66
CA GLN A 413 1.54 -1.38 -16.66
C GLN A 413 3.04 -1.41 -16.85
N THR A 414 3.66 -2.51 -16.45
CA THR A 414 5.09 -2.75 -16.64
C THR A 414 5.27 -3.97 -17.52
N SER A 415 6.06 -3.84 -18.58
CA SER A 415 6.47 -4.97 -19.38
C SER A 415 7.96 -4.90 -19.70
N PHE A 416 8.58 -6.07 -19.73
CA PHE A 416 9.98 -6.25 -20.12
C PHE A 416 10.04 -7.09 -21.36
N ARG A 417 11.03 -6.83 -22.21
CA ARG A 417 11.33 -7.65 -23.39
C ARG A 417 12.79 -8.00 -23.43
N CYS A 418 13.09 -9.20 -23.88
CA CYS A 418 14.47 -9.63 -24.14
C CYS A 418 14.52 -10.56 -25.35
N ARG A 419 15.65 -10.59 -26.02
CA ARG A 419 15.93 -11.52 -27.10
C ARG A 419 16.81 -12.64 -26.59
N VAL A 420 16.32 -13.87 -26.65
CA VAL A 420 16.97 -15.05 -26.09
C VAL A 420 17.56 -15.91 -27.19
N TYR A 421 18.83 -16.24 -27.04
CA TYR A 421 19.60 -17.11 -27.92
C TYR A 421 19.89 -18.40 -27.17
N THR A 422 19.50 -19.55 -27.74
CA THR A 422 19.75 -20.88 -27.16
C THR A 422 20.53 -21.76 -28.13
N ASP A 423 21.53 -22.49 -27.61
CA ASP A 423 22.18 -23.60 -28.33
C ASP A 423 22.12 -24.84 -27.42
N GLU A 424 21.07 -25.66 -27.63
CA GLU A 424 20.82 -26.84 -26.83
C GLU A 424 21.98 -27.83 -26.88
N SER A 425 22.72 -27.88 -28.00
CA SER A 425 23.86 -28.80 -28.16
C SER A 425 25.02 -28.49 -27.23
N LYS A 426 25.10 -27.26 -26.77
CA LYS A 426 26.16 -26.75 -25.86
C LYS A 426 25.64 -26.37 -24.48
N GLY A 427 24.33 -26.47 -24.24
CA GLY A 427 23.71 -25.95 -23.03
C GLY A 427 23.90 -24.43 -22.86
N PHE A 428 23.97 -23.69 -23.99
CA PHE A 428 24.20 -22.26 -23.99
C PHE A 428 22.85 -21.51 -24.05
N ARG A 429 22.71 -20.53 -23.19
CA ARG A 429 21.62 -19.54 -23.25
C ARG A 429 22.20 -18.14 -23.01
N ASN A 430 21.84 -17.20 -23.83
CA ASN A 430 22.16 -15.79 -23.68
C ASN A 430 20.92 -14.94 -23.87
N CYS A 431 20.83 -13.82 -23.18
CA CYS A 431 19.70 -12.91 -23.22
C CYS A 431 20.22 -11.50 -23.54
N GLU A 432 19.63 -10.87 -24.54
CA GLU A 432 19.88 -9.46 -24.87
C GLU A 432 18.66 -8.64 -24.42
N PRO A 433 18.82 -7.65 -23.51
CA PRO A 433 17.73 -6.80 -23.09
C PRO A 433 17.08 -6.07 -24.27
N GLY A 434 15.76 -6.15 -24.39
CA GLY A 434 14.99 -5.50 -25.47
C GLY A 434 14.27 -4.23 -25.04
N GLY A 435 14.34 -3.88 -23.75
CA GLY A 435 13.76 -2.67 -23.17
C GLY A 435 12.61 -2.92 -22.21
N ARG A 436 12.29 -1.87 -21.46
CA ARG A 436 11.19 -1.77 -20.51
C ARG A 436 10.14 -0.80 -21.03
N SER A 437 8.88 -1.15 -20.93
CA SER A 437 7.76 -0.25 -21.24
C SER A 437 6.98 0.00 -19.95
N LEU A 438 6.71 1.27 -19.67
CA LEU A 438 5.91 1.72 -18.55
C LEU A 438 4.73 2.54 -19.07
N SER A 439 3.57 2.30 -18.53
CA SER A 439 2.38 3.12 -18.70
C SER A 439 1.40 2.83 -17.56
N ALA A 440 0.25 3.48 -17.59
CA ALA A 440 -0.83 3.14 -16.69
C ALA A 440 -2.17 3.10 -17.41
N ARG A 441 -3.15 2.49 -16.76
CA ARG A 441 -4.53 2.40 -17.25
C ARG A 441 -5.52 2.52 -16.10
N VAL A 442 -6.74 2.88 -16.42
CA VAL A 442 -7.90 2.77 -15.53
C VAL A 442 -8.90 1.80 -16.15
N VAL A 443 -9.43 0.91 -15.33
CA VAL A 443 -10.43 -0.08 -15.70
C VAL A 443 -11.63 0.07 -14.79
N THR A 444 -12.82 -0.02 -15.36
CA THR A 444 -14.08 -0.09 -14.64
C THR A 444 -14.72 -1.45 -14.88
N LEU A 445 -15.21 -2.08 -13.80
CA LEU A 445 -15.80 -3.41 -13.86
C LEU A 445 -17.17 -3.43 -13.20
N ASP A 446 -18.04 -4.31 -13.69
CA ASP A 446 -19.32 -4.62 -13.03
C ASP A 446 -19.12 -5.57 -11.84
N ARG A 447 -20.22 -5.89 -11.14
CA ARG A 447 -20.19 -6.81 -10.00
C ARG A 447 -19.76 -8.25 -10.36
N ASP A 448 -19.88 -8.65 -11.62
CA ASP A 448 -19.40 -9.94 -12.11
C ASP A 448 -17.93 -9.87 -12.61
N LEU A 449 -17.22 -8.80 -12.28
CA LEU A 449 -15.85 -8.50 -12.73
C LEU A 449 -15.67 -8.45 -14.24
N ARG A 450 -16.75 -8.11 -14.99
CA ARG A 450 -16.67 -7.86 -16.43
C ARG A 450 -16.28 -6.42 -16.67
N VAL A 451 -15.33 -6.21 -17.56
CA VAL A 451 -14.89 -4.86 -17.94
C VAL A 451 -16.03 -4.11 -18.61
N LEU A 452 -16.43 -2.98 -18.03
CA LEU A 452 -17.38 -2.03 -18.59
C LEU A 452 -16.67 -1.06 -19.53
N GLY A 453 -15.53 -0.54 -19.12
CA GLY A 453 -14.71 0.37 -19.89
C GLY A 453 -13.25 0.37 -19.43
N SER A 454 -12.38 0.90 -20.28
CA SER A 454 -10.97 1.12 -19.94
C SER A 454 -10.44 2.37 -20.61
N LEU A 455 -9.44 2.99 -19.97
CA LEU A 455 -8.65 4.08 -20.48
C LEU A 455 -7.19 3.67 -20.41
N GLU A 456 -6.57 3.52 -21.57
CA GLU A 456 -5.19 3.09 -21.73
C GLU A 456 -4.25 4.28 -21.91
N GLY A 457 -2.95 4.07 -21.67
CA GLY A 457 -1.90 5.02 -22.01
C GLY A 457 -1.90 6.30 -21.16
N ILE A 458 -2.49 6.26 -19.97
CA ILE A 458 -2.25 7.32 -18.99
C ILE A 458 -0.86 7.11 -18.38
N ALA A 459 -0.11 8.16 -18.13
CA ALA A 459 1.25 8.08 -17.58
C ALA A 459 2.24 7.29 -18.47
N GLU A 460 2.29 7.55 -19.79
CA GLU A 460 3.27 6.93 -20.69
C GLU A 460 4.71 7.22 -20.23
N GLY A 461 5.53 6.16 -20.15
CA GLY A 461 6.91 6.21 -19.68
C GLY A 461 7.07 6.22 -18.17
N SER A 462 5.98 6.18 -17.38
CA SER A 462 6.01 6.27 -15.93
C SER A 462 5.02 5.30 -15.27
N ASN A 463 5.19 5.10 -13.96
CA ASN A 463 4.23 4.39 -13.11
C ASN A 463 3.35 5.39 -12.36
N LEU A 464 2.20 4.92 -11.87
CA LEU A 464 1.40 5.66 -10.89
C LEU A 464 2.07 5.59 -9.53
N THR A 465 2.25 6.73 -8.88
CA THR A 465 2.69 6.78 -7.48
C THR A 465 1.53 6.88 -6.53
N TRP A 466 0.43 7.45 -6.99
CA TRP A 466 -0.76 7.63 -6.20
C TRP A 466 -1.98 7.77 -7.11
N CYS A 467 -3.10 7.21 -6.70
CA CYS A 467 -4.39 7.37 -7.37
C CYS A 467 -5.50 7.35 -6.31
N ARG A 468 -6.48 8.22 -6.47
CA ARG A 468 -7.66 8.23 -5.62
C ARG A 468 -8.92 8.56 -6.40
N PHE A 469 -10.02 7.94 -6.01
CA PHE A 469 -11.32 8.13 -6.61
C PHE A 469 -12.27 8.84 -5.65
N SER A 470 -13.16 9.68 -6.16
CA SER A 470 -14.26 10.28 -5.40
C SER A 470 -15.40 10.67 -6.33
N GLY A 471 -16.65 10.32 -6.00
CA GLY A 471 -17.79 10.55 -6.87
C GLY A 471 -17.55 10.01 -8.28
N GLY A 472 -17.89 10.77 -9.31
CA GLY A 472 -17.66 10.40 -10.71
C GLY A 472 -16.23 10.63 -11.23
N TYR A 473 -15.25 10.89 -10.36
CA TYR A 473 -13.92 11.34 -10.77
C TYR A 473 -12.80 10.53 -10.12
N GLY A 474 -11.59 10.66 -10.68
CA GLY A 474 -10.36 10.14 -10.12
C GLY A 474 -9.20 11.10 -10.36
N TRP A 475 -8.17 11.01 -9.54
CA TRP A 475 -6.94 11.79 -9.65
C TRP A 475 -5.74 10.88 -9.49
N TYR A 476 -4.65 11.20 -10.19
CA TYR A 476 -3.43 10.43 -10.07
C TYR A 476 -2.18 11.30 -10.26
N PHE A 477 -1.07 10.83 -9.72
CA PHE A 477 0.28 11.30 -9.97
C PHE A 477 1.13 10.21 -10.59
N THR A 478 2.18 10.65 -11.26
CA THR A 478 3.17 9.75 -11.85
C THR A 478 4.49 9.85 -11.10
N ALA A 479 5.34 8.82 -11.22
CA ALA A 479 6.67 8.81 -10.59
C ALA A 479 7.57 9.92 -11.16
N GLU A 480 7.47 10.18 -12.46
CA GLU A 480 8.27 11.19 -13.15
C GLU A 480 7.84 12.63 -12.84
N ASP A 481 6.56 12.85 -12.52
CA ASP A 481 6.01 14.18 -12.30
C ASP A 481 5.03 14.19 -11.10
N GLN A 482 5.57 14.48 -9.94
CA GLN A 482 4.80 14.61 -8.69
C GLN A 482 4.22 16.02 -8.48
N ASN A 483 4.50 16.94 -9.42
CA ASN A 483 3.98 18.31 -9.37
C ASN A 483 2.73 18.48 -10.23
N THR A 484 2.38 17.52 -11.05
CA THR A 484 1.22 17.59 -11.91
C THR A 484 0.13 16.64 -11.45
N VAL A 485 -1.01 17.18 -11.06
CA VAL A 485 -2.21 16.39 -10.83
C VAL A 485 -2.92 16.12 -12.14
N HIS A 486 -3.15 14.85 -12.41
CA HIS A 486 -3.96 14.39 -13.53
C HIS A 486 -5.34 14.00 -13.01
N TRP A 487 -6.37 14.18 -13.81
CA TRP A 487 -7.71 13.78 -13.42
C TRP A 487 -8.40 12.91 -14.49
N LEU A 488 -9.38 12.15 -14.02
CA LEU A 488 -10.15 11.18 -14.77
C LEU A 488 -11.64 11.50 -14.63
N ASP A 489 -12.37 11.50 -15.74
CA ASP A 489 -13.83 11.49 -15.76
C ASP A 489 -14.31 10.05 -15.87
N LEU A 490 -14.91 9.55 -14.81
CA LEU A 490 -15.46 8.21 -14.65
C LEU A 490 -16.98 8.24 -14.47
N SER A 491 -17.62 9.38 -14.76
CA SER A 491 -19.07 9.55 -14.65
C SER A 491 -19.86 8.61 -15.58
N ASP A 492 -19.28 8.25 -16.72
CA ASP A 492 -19.75 7.14 -17.56
C ASP A 492 -18.75 5.98 -17.46
N PRO A 493 -19.05 4.94 -16.67
CA PRO A 493 -18.12 3.84 -16.49
C PRO A 493 -17.81 3.06 -17.78
N ASN A 494 -18.65 3.16 -18.81
CA ASN A 494 -18.37 2.53 -20.09
C ASN A 494 -17.39 3.33 -20.96
N ARG A 495 -17.11 4.59 -20.58
CA ARG A 495 -16.26 5.51 -21.36
C ARG A 495 -15.40 6.39 -20.46
N PRO A 496 -14.51 5.82 -19.65
CA PRO A 496 -13.57 6.60 -18.87
C PRO A 496 -12.71 7.51 -19.76
N LYS A 497 -12.42 8.73 -19.28
CA LYS A 497 -11.65 9.73 -20.03
C LYS A 497 -10.61 10.38 -19.16
N ALA A 498 -9.47 10.73 -19.75
CA ALA A 498 -8.51 11.61 -19.12
C ALA A 498 -8.92 13.08 -19.35
N GLY A 499 -8.73 13.88 -18.33
CA GLY A 499 -8.88 15.32 -18.40
C GLY A 499 -7.56 16.06 -18.58
N ALA A 500 -7.61 17.38 -18.53
CA ALA A 500 -6.40 18.20 -18.60
C ALA A 500 -5.61 18.10 -17.29
N ALA A 501 -4.30 17.95 -17.41
CA ALA A 501 -3.41 18.00 -16.25
C ALA A 501 -3.26 19.43 -15.72
N SER A 502 -2.98 19.57 -14.41
CA SER A 502 -2.77 20.85 -13.76
C SER A 502 -1.51 20.83 -12.92
N GLU A 503 -0.62 21.79 -13.16
CA GLU A 503 0.60 21.95 -12.39
C GLU A 503 0.29 22.46 -10.97
N LEU A 504 0.96 21.88 -9.99
CA LEU A 504 0.94 22.29 -8.59
C LEU A 504 2.22 23.07 -8.26
N PRO A 505 2.17 23.94 -7.23
CA PRO A 505 3.31 24.77 -6.86
C PRO A 505 4.55 23.97 -6.42
N ALA A 506 4.38 22.75 -5.93
CA ALA A 506 5.45 21.86 -5.51
C ALA A 506 4.99 20.41 -5.46
N ALA A 507 5.93 19.48 -5.27
CA ALA A 507 5.66 18.05 -5.17
C ALA A 507 4.68 17.73 -4.03
N THR A 508 3.54 17.16 -4.39
CA THR A 508 2.50 16.78 -3.43
C THR A 508 2.79 15.41 -2.87
N ARG A 509 2.83 15.30 -1.55
CA ARG A 509 3.08 14.03 -0.84
C ARG A 509 1.80 13.36 -0.39
N ARG A 510 0.79 14.15 -0.05
CA ARG A 510 -0.50 13.65 0.39
C ARG A 510 -1.64 14.49 -0.12
N MET A 511 -2.76 13.83 -0.41
CA MET A 511 -4.00 14.47 -0.80
C MET A 511 -5.18 13.90 -0.01
N GLN A 512 -6.07 14.80 0.40
CA GLN A 512 -7.30 14.48 1.09
C GLN A 512 -8.47 15.05 0.29
N PRO A 513 -9.25 14.22 -0.42
CA PRO A 513 -10.48 14.66 -1.06
C PRO A 513 -11.50 15.15 -0.03
N LEU A 514 -12.20 16.21 -0.36
CA LEU A 514 -13.30 16.76 0.41
C LEU A 514 -14.63 16.39 -0.26
N ALA A 515 -15.69 16.27 0.53
CA ALA A 515 -17.02 15.88 0.05
C ALA A 515 -17.60 16.85 -0.98
N ASP A 516 -17.15 18.11 -0.99
CA ASP A 516 -17.63 19.17 -1.90
C ASP A 516 -16.87 19.24 -3.24
N GLY A 517 -16.00 18.28 -3.53
CA GLY A 517 -15.25 18.22 -4.79
C GLY A 517 -13.97 19.06 -4.80
N ARG A 518 -13.46 19.44 -3.62
CA ARG A 518 -12.14 20.04 -3.45
C ARG A 518 -11.13 19.03 -2.96
N LEU A 519 -9.85 19.37 -3.04
CA LEU A 519 -8.74 18.51 -2.62
C LEU A 519 -7.79 19.31 -1.72
N LEU A 520 -7.60 18.83 -0.51
CA LEU A 520 -6.61 19.38 0.41
C LEU A 520 -5.28 18.64 0.22
N CYS A 521 -4.24 19.37 -0.18
CA CYS A 521 -2.93 18.83 -0.52
C CYS A 521 -1.89 19.26 0.51
N PHE A 522 -1.07 18.31 0.93
CA PHE A 522 0.10 18.55 1.77
C PHE A 522 1.36 18.34 0.94
N VAL A 523 2.19 19.33 0.91
CA VAL A 523 3.35 19.41 0.04
C VAL A 523 4.58 19.58 0.91
N ASN A 524 5.64 18.83 0.60
CA ASN A 524 6.96 19.06 1.18
C ASN A 524 7.87 19.63 0.07
N PRO A 525 8.13 20.96 0.07
CA PRO A 525 8.91 21.60 -1.00
C PRO A 525 10.37 21.15 -1.07
N GLY A 526 10.90 20.58 0.02
CA GLY A 526 12.26 20.06 0.10
C GLY A 526 12.66 19.71 1.53
N ALA A 527 13.78 19.03 1.71
CA ALA A 527 14.29 18.68 3.03
C ALA A 527 14.58 19.96 3.84
N GLY A 528 13.82 20.17 4.91
CA GLY A 528 13.95 21.33 5.80
C GLY A 528 13.18 22.58 5.37
N GLU A 529 12.31 22.50 4.36
CA GLU A 529 11.48 23.63 3.91
C GLU A 529 10.05 23.63 4.49
N GLY A 530 9.74 22.65 5.35
CA GLY A 530 8.45 22.58 6.05
C GLY A 530 7.32 21.96 5.23
N VAL A 531 6.09 22.12 5.70
CA VAL A 531 4.87 21.63 5.05
C VAL A 531 4.09 22.79 4.48
N GLN A 532 3.85 22.77 3.18
CA GLN A 532 2.94 23.69 2.50
C GLN A 532 1.57 23.03 2.32
N ILE A 533 0.51 23.80 2.56
CA ILE A 533 -0.87 23.34 2.41
C ILE A 533 -1.49 24.06 1.20
N SER A 534 -2.10 23.31 0.30
CA SER A 534 -2.81 23.84 -0.85
C SER A 534 -4.23 23.27 -0.90
N LEU A 535 -5.20 24.10 -1.24
CA LEU A 535 -6.56 23.70 -1.51
C LEU A 535 -6.80 23.81 -3.02
N LEU A 536 -7.08 22.69 -3.66
CA LEU A 536 -7.43 22.65 -5.07
C LEU A 536 -8.95 22.61 -5.23
N ASP A 537 -9.45 23.39 -6.16
CA ASP A 537 -10.84 23.32 -6.61
C ASP A 537 -10.92 22.45 -7.86
N LEU A 538 -11.58 21.31 -7.73
CA LEU A 538 -11.76 20.30 -8.77
C LEU A 538 -13.22 20.21 -9.26
N ARG A 539 -14.10 21.12 -8.79
CA ARG A 539 -15.53 21.12 -9.14
C ARG A 539 -15.78 21.35 -10.63
N ASP A 540 -14.88 22.06 -11.30
CA ASP A 540 -14.82 22.10 -12.76
C ASP A 540 -13.58 21.35 -13.25
N PRO A 541 -13.74 20.10 -13.69
CA PRO A 541 -12.61 19.27 -14.11
C PRO A 541 -11.84 19.84 -15.32
N ALA A 542 -12.42 20.75 -16.09
CA ALA A 542 -11.73 21.41 -17.19
C ALA A 542 -10.86 22.60 -16.72
N GLN A 543 -10.99 23.01 -15.46
CA GLN A 543 -10.30 24.18 -14.91
C GLN A 543 -9.89 23.95 -13.45
N VAL A 544 -9.01 22.95 -13.22
CA VAL A 544 -8.41 22.77 -11.91
C VAL A 544 -7.66 24.04 -11.51
N ARG A 545 -7.93 24.57 -10.34
CA ARG A 545 -7.28 25.77 -9.83
C ARG A 545 -6.85 25.61 -8.38
N VAL A 546 -5.75 26.24 -8.02
CA VAL A 546 -5.38 26.42 -6.62
C VAL A 546 -6.34 27.48 -6.03
N ALA A 547 -7.26 27.05 -5.15
CA ALA A 547 -8.23 27.92 -4.51
C ALA A 547 -7.61 28.70 -3.36
N ALA A 548 -6.73 28.04 -2.57
CA ALA A 548 -6.03 28.66 -1.46
C ALA A 548 -4.69 27.97 -1.20
N GLN A 549 -3.80 28.70 -0.53
CA GLN A 549 -2.57 28.17 0.04
C GLN A 549 -2.38 28.75 1.45
N ALA A 550 -1.95 27.92 2.39
CA ALA A 550 -1.39 28.39 3.64
C ALA A 550 0.10 28.64 3.46
N GLU A 551 0.62 29.69 4.09
CA GLU A 551 2.05 29.96 4.10
C GLU A 551 2.80 28.74 4.63
N ALA A 552 3.87 28.37 3.93
CA ALA A 552 4.76 27.32 4.39
C ALA A 552 5.33 27.74 5.75
N VAL A 553 5.15 26.89 6.74
CA VAL A 553 5.81 27.11 8.02
C VAL A 553 7.22 26.61 7.84
N GLU A 554 8.20 27.53 7.82
CA GLU A 554 9.60 27.21 7.57
C GLU A 554 10.13 26.20 8.60
N GLN A 555 10.85 25.16 8.14
CA GLN A 555 11.58 24.19 8.96
C GLN A 555 10.72 23.21 9.80
N LEU A 556 9.49 22.94 9.42
CA LEU A 556 8.65 21.95 10.11
C LEU A 556 8.71 20.60 9.41
N ASP A 557 8.94 19.55 10.19
CA ASP A 557 8.67 18.18 9.78
C ASP A 557 7.29 17.75 10.29
N SER A 558 6.58 16.93 9.51
CA SER A 558 5.24 16.47 9.87
C SER A 558 4.92 15.11 9.26
N SER A 559 4.43 14.24 10.11
CA SER A 559 3.90 12.93 9.68
C SER A 559 2.67 13.04 8.76
N VAL A 560 2.01 14.21 8.70
CA VAL A 560 0.84 14.41 7.83
C VAL A 560 1.13 14.15 6.34
N THR A 561 2.38 14.24 5.92
CA THR A 561 2.78 14.02 4.52
C THR A 561 2.84 12.54 4.13
N TRP A 562 2.91 11.62 5.10
CA TRP A 562 3.03 10.18 4.85
C TRP A 562 2.11 9.30 5.72
N GLU A 563 1.64 9.78 6.88
CA GLU A 563 0.78 9.03 7.79
C GLU A 563 -0.69 9.52 7.69
N PRO A 564 -1.62 8.72 7.14
CA PRO A 564 -3.02 9.11 6.98
C PRO A 564 -3.72 9.51 8.27
N SER A 565 -3.41 8.86 9.38
CA SER A 565 -4.03 9.13 10.69
C SER A 565 -3.50 10.38 11.38
N ALA A 566 -2.45 11.00 10.84
CA ALA A 566 -1.90 12.26 11.34
C ALA A 566 -2.75 13.50 10.97
N LEU A 567 -3.79 13.35 10.16
CA LEU A 567 -4.73 14.43 9.83
C LEU A 567 -6.05 14.25 10.58
N CYS A 568 -6.42 15.23 11.39
CA CYS A 568 -7.78 15.36 11.89
C CYS A 568 -8.53 16.36 11.02
N LEU A 569 -9.57 15.91 10.32
CA LEU A 569 -10.39 16.74 9.45
C LEU A 569 -11.86 16.66 9.88
N ASP A 570 -12.43 17.82 10.20
CA ASP A 570 -13.87 18.02 10.41
C ASP A 570 -14.40 18.91 9.28
N GLU A 571 -14.84 18.29 8.20
CA GLU A 571 -15.36 19.01 7.04
C GLU A 571 -16.64 19.80 7.37
N ALA A 572 -17.47 19.26 8.26
CA ALA A 572 -18.73 19.90 8.65
C ALA A 572 -18.49 21.22 9.40
N ALA A 573 -17.46 21.25 10.25
CA ALA A 573 -17.04 22.44 10.96
C ALA A 573 -16.06 23.31 10.14
N GLY A 574 -15.57 22.82 9.00
CA GLY A 574 -14.57 23.49 8.17
C GLY A 574 -13.25 23.67 8.92
N ARG A 575 -12.74 22.62 9.54
CA ARG A 575 -11.52 22.66 10.36
C ARG A 575 -10.68 21.42 10.12
N PHE A 576 -9.36 21.61 10.28
CA PHE A 576 -8.43 20.49 10.35
C PHE A 576 -7.23 20.80 11.23
N CYS A 577 -6.57 19.77 11.71
CA CYS A 577 -5.31 19.89 12.43
C CYS A 577 -4.39 18.72 12.11
N PHE A 578 -3.10 18.92 12.35
CA PHE A 578 -2.06 17.92 12.16
C PHE A 578 -0.84 18.20 13.03
N PRO A 579 -0.02 17.17 13.35
CA PRO A 579 1.15 17.33 14.19
C PRO A 579 2.33 17.87 13.39
N VAL A 580 3.18 18.65 14.05
CA VAL A 580 4.44 19.17 13.50
C VAL A 580 5.52 19.17 14.55
N GLU A 581 6.76 19.02 14.13
CA GLU A 581 7.93 19.31 14.95
C GLU A 581 8.52 20.65 14.54
N ASN A 582 8.38 21.66 15.39
CA ASN A 582 8.88 23.01 15.15
C ASN A 582 10.07 23.29 16.06
N GLU A 583 11.29 23.44 15.51
CA GLU A 583 12.53 23.69 16.26
C GLU A 583 12.77 22.70 17.42
N GLY A 584 12.42 21.40 17.20
CA GLY A 584 12.49 20.36 18.22
C GLY A 584 11.38 20.45 19.28
N LYS A 585 10.30 21.20 19.02
CA LYS A 585 9.12 21.29 19.87
C LYS A 585 7.92 20.64 19.19
N PRO A 586 7.44 19.52 19.73
CA PRO A 586 6.22 18.91 19.27
C PRO A 586 5.01 19.84 19.40
N SER A 587 4.25 20.00 18.35
CA SER A 587 3.08 20.90 18.34
C SER A 587 1.99 20.36 17.42
N ILE A 588 0.75 20.76 17.68
CA ILE A 588 -0.40 20.50 16.81
C ILE A 588 -0.87 21.83 16.24
N LEU A 589 -0.91 21.94 14.92
CA LEU A 589 -1.39 23.13 14.23
C LEU A 589 -2.86 22.97 13.85
N PHE A 590 -3.63 24.04 14.07
CA PHE A 590 -5.06 24.12 13.75
C PHE A 590 -5.29 25.13 12.64
N TYR A 591 -6.18 24.76 11.71
CA TYR A 591 -6.57 25.59 10.57
C TYR A 591 -8.08 25.60 10.40
N THR A 592 -8.59 26.70 9.88
CA THR A 592 -9.96 26.77 9.35
C THR A 592 -9.94 26.68 7.82
N LEU A 593 -10.90 25.95 7.28
CA LEU A 593 -11.04 25.67 5.85
C LEU A 593 -12.27 26.41 5.33
N GLY A 594 -12.05 27.52 4.63
CA GLY A 594 -13.10 28.26 3.93
C GLY A 594 -13.29 27.78 2.48
N GLU A 595 -14.11 28.49 1.72
CA GLU A 595 -14.35 28.16 0.30
C GLU A 595 -13.07 28.33 -0.53
N ASP A 596 -12.42 29.50 -0.42
CA ASP A 596 -11.19 29.85 -1.15
C ASP A 596 -10.12 30.36 -0.16
N ARG A 597 -10.01 29.77 1.02
CA ARG A 597 -9.01 30.16 2.02
C ARG A 597 -8.71 29.06 2.99
N ILE A 598 -7.49 29.09 3.51
CA ILE A 598 -6.97 28.30 4.62
C ILE A 598 -6.38 29.30 5.60
N ASP A 599 -6.97 29.43 6.78
CA ASP A 599 -6.51 30.39 7.78
C ASP A 599 -5.95 29.64 8.99
N PRO A 600 -4.74 29.98 9.50
CA PRO A 600 -4.26 29.47 10.78
C PRO A 600 -5.24 29.80 11.91
N ALA A 601 -5.60 28.81 12.73
CA ALA A 601 -6.52 28.97 13.85
C ALA A 601 -5.81 28.92 15.22
N GLY A 602 -4.55 28.46 15.26
CA GLY A 602 -3.75 28.38 16.48
C GLY A 602 -2.81 27.20 16.49
N SER A 603 -2.09 27.03 17.60
CA SER A 603 -1.21 25.90 17.83
C SER A 603 -1.20 25.51 19.31
N VAL A 604 -0.92 24.22 19.56
CA VAL A 604 -0.78 23.66 20.91
C VAL A 604 0.56 22.93 20.99
N GLU A 605 1.42 23.29 21.97
CA GLU A 605 2.60 22.48 22.29
C GLU A 605 2.16 21.23 23.06
N VAL A 606 2.72 20.07 22.68
CA VAL A 606 2.55 18.78 23.35
C VAL A 606 3.91 18.24 23.80
N ASP A 607 3.95 17.25 24.68
CA ASP A 607 5.22 16.78 25.24
C ASP A 607 6.06 16.01 24.22
N PHE A 608 5.39 15.26 23.31
CA PHE A 608 6.04 14.52 22.24
C PHE A 608 5.03 14.13 21.14
N LEU A 609 5.54 13.73 19.97
CA LEU A 609 4.77 13.28 18.82
C LEU A 609 5.22 11.84 18.44
N PRO A 610 4.59 10.80 18.97
CA PRO A 610 4.88 9.44 18.54
C PRO A 610 4.30 9.18 17.13
N TYR A 611 4.94 8.29 16.40
CA TYR A 611 4.52 7.94 15.03
C TYR A 611 3.16 7.24 14.97
N ASP A 612 2.77 6.58 16.05
CA ASP A 612 1.51 5.84 16.20
C ASP A 612 0.39 6.65 16.85
N ALA A 613 0.61 7.94 17.11
CA ALA A 613 -0.43 8.83 17.61
C ALA A 613 -1.58 8.97 16.62
N ARG A 614 -2.79 9.08 17.16
CA ARG A 614 -4.03 9.21 16.39
C ARG A 614 -4.83 10.41 16.81
N PHE A 615 -5.47 11.04 15.83
CA PHE A 615 -6.47 12.05 16.08
C PHE A 615 -7.87 11.45 15.99
N LEU A 616 -8.69 11.73 17.00
CA LEU A 616 -10.10 11.39 17.03
C LEU A 616 -10.93 12.65 17.22
N SER A 617 -12.13 12.68 16.65
CA SER A 617 -13.10 13.75 16.88
C SER A 617 -14.31 13.19 17.64
N ALA A 618 -14.61 13.79 18.79
CA ALA A 618 -15.79 13.44 19.56
C ALA A 618 -16.34 14.68 20.28
N GLY A 619 -17.66 14.91 20.18
CA GLY A 619 -18.32 16.05 20.81
C GLY A 619 -17.81 17.41 20.36
N GLY A 620 -17.29 17.55 19.14
CA GLY A 620 -16.69 18.77 18.62
C GLY A 620 -15.28 19.09 19.15
N LEU A 621 -14.68 18.18 19.88
CA LEU A 621 -13.32 18.27 20.41
C LEU A 621 -12.38 17.33 19.66
N VAL A 622 -11.10 17.64 19.71
CA VAL A 622 -10.03 16.81 19.19
C VAL A 622 -9.36 16.05 20.32
N TYR A 623 -9.28 14.75 20.18
CA TYR A 623 -8.54 13.86 21.04
C TYR A 623 -7.26 13.44 20.31
N PHE A 624 -6.12 13.87 20.82
CA PHE A 624 -4.83 13.41 20.33
C PHE A 624 -4.38 12.27 21.23
N CYS A 625 -4.58 11.05 20.76
CA CYS A 625 -4.31 9.81 21.46
C CYS A 625 -2.91 9.32 21.15
N SER A 626 -2.08 9.12 22.17
CA SER A 626 -0.75 8.54 22.03
C SER A 626 -0.43 7.64 23.21
N PRO A 627 0.50 6.68 23.07
CA PRO A 627 0.92 5.82 24.19
C PRO A 627 1.39 6.67 25.39
N GLY A 628 0.83 6.37 26.56
CA GLY A 628 1.20 7.03 27.84
C GLY A 628 0.62 8.41 28.09
N VAL A 629 0.19 9.16 27.07
CA VAL A 629 -0.45 10.46 27.24
C VAL A 629 -1.44 10.76 26.13
N SER A 630 -2.63 11.23 26.48
CA SER A 630 -3.62 11.71 25.51
C SER A 630 -4.06 13.12 25.87
N TYR A 631 -4.28 13.96 24.87
CA TYR A 631 -4.68 15.35 25.06
C TYR A 631 -6.10 15.55 24.51
N VAL A 632 -6.92 16.24 25.31
CA VAL A 632 -8.24 16.71 24.88
C VAL A 632 -8.13 18.18 24.54
N ILE A 633 -8.39 18.54 23.31
CA ILE A 633 -8.10 19.86 22.77
C ILE A 633 -9.39 20.48 22.22
N ASP A 634 -9.63 21.74 22.59
CA ASP A 634 -10.65 22.56 21.96
C ASP A 634 -10.09 23.13 20.65
N PRO A 635 -10.60 22.71 19.49
CA PRO A 635 -10.09 23.19 18.21
C PRO A 635 -10.48 24.64 17.87
N GLU A 636 -11.46 25.23 18.60
CA GLU A 636 -11.85 26.63 18.38
C GLU A 636 -10.85 27.59 19.02
N THR A 637 -10.34 27.23 20.16
CA THR A 637 -9.44 28.07 20.94
C THR A 637 -7.98 27.60 20.89
N ALA A 638 -7.72 26.45 20.26
CA ALA A 638 -6.45 25.75 20.26
C ALA A 638 -5.88 25.64 21.69
N THR A 639 -6.69 25.10 22.62
CA THR A 639 -6.30 24.96 24.02
C THR A 639 -6.50 23.53 24.53
N ILE A 640 -5.54 23.04 25.32
CA ILE A 640 -5.68 21.77 26.02
C ILE A 640 -6.68 21.95 27.16
N LEU A 641 -7.79 21.21 27.12
CA LEU A 641 -8.81 21.18 28.17
C LEU A 641 -8.41 20.25 29.30
N THR A 642 -7.82 19.13 28.97
CA THR A 642 -7.27 18.16 29.93
C THR A 642 -6.20 17.29 29.28
N THR A 643 -5.28 16.82 30.10
CA THR A 643 -4.25 15.85 29.73
C THR A 643 -4.52 14.56 30.49
N LEU A 644 -4.62 13.46 29.81
CA LEU A 644 -4.85 12.13 30.35
C LEU A 644 -3.50 11.42 30.35
N THR A 645 -2.95 11.18 31.52
CA THR A 645 -1.67 10.50 31.71
C THR A 645 -1.88 9.22 32.49
N GLU A 646 -1.09 8.22 32.16
CA GLU A 646 -0.98 7.02 32.95
C GLU A 646 -0.63 7.40 34.41
N ALA A 647 -1.43 6.96 35.35
CA ALA A 647 -1.01 7.04 36.75
C ALA A 647 0.12 6.01 36.92
N VAL A 648 1.37 6.48 36.92
CA VAL A 648 2.51 5.64 37.27
C VAL A 648 2.26 5.13 38.68
N GLY A 649 1.72 3.90 38.77
CA GLY A 649 1.44 3.20 40.03
C GLY A 649 2.67 2.45 40.52
#